data_2ec55a24ca3bea334a29e459791c3d1e
#
_entry.id   2ec55a24ca3bea334a29e459791c3d1e
#
_cell.length_a   1.000
_cell.length_b   1.000
_cell.length_c   1.000
_cell.angle_alpha   90.00
_cell.angle_beta   90.00
_cell.angle_gamma   90.00
#
_symmetry.space_group_name_H-M   'P 1'
#
loop_
_entity.id
_entity.type
_entity.pdbx_description
1 polymer ?
#
loop_
_entity_poly.entity_id
_entity_poly.type
_entity_poly.pdbx_seq_one_letter_code
_entity_poly.pdbx_strand_id
1 'polypeptide(L)'
;MRVLGRLAFGTALASLALAQAMGQTAPDFAPVTDAELQNPDPADWLSWRRTLDSWGYSPLDQIDRDNVGALRMVWVRPLPPGHQEGTPLVRDGVMYFPGPADTIEAIDARSGEMIWQYRRQLPEDIGNYLPVYDTTRNVAIYGNLIIGNSADDFLYALDARTGELVWETKILDYTHGAKQSAGPIIADGLAITGRSCEPEGGPAACVITAHDAVTGEEVWRTPIIAQGDDPNDATWGGVPLEARQQVGAWMLASYDPELKLIYMGTSVSAPAPKIALAGNDYSYLYHNSTLALDVETGRIVWHYQHLVDQWDLDHTMPRMLVDDVVAPDPSEVAWMAPDIEAGRVYKVLTGVSGKPGIITTLDRETGKFLWARPTVRQNVISHIDGATGRVTADPSSVPTEFGVPMEVCPSASGGANYMAGSYSPLTRTIYWPLLNTCGEMSALDPADNPGVYGIATRGYINPDVNGMLGSIYAVDAVTGRTRWVHNQRAGVQSLITTGGGLVFAGEAGGRFYAMDQGTGEIVWQVNLGSSVTGYPATYTVDGQQYVAVSTGRWLNDSYTPELVHGTQNTLFVFALPEAGIGQRGPARAQINRRGELASVDPALNGIGGTVFSRKASAGVFSAEQARMGEAAYRRACAACHGVDFQPAAGSPTLKGGAFLTNWRGRSVGDLFAWTRENMPVGQGGSLPDTQYLALVAYMLEVNDFPAGEEPLDNDGAILGAIGID
;
A
#
# COMPACT_ATOMS: atom_id res chain seq x y z
N MET A 1 -15.69 -58.91 -55.59
CA MET A 1 -16.10 -57.49 -55.65
C MET A 1 -15.32 -56.71 -54.58
N ARG A 2 -14.53 -55.74 -55.08
CA ARG A 2 -13.57 -54.97 -54.33
C ARG A 2 -14.29 -53.90 -53.52
N VAL A 3 -13.92 -53.73 -52.15
CA VAL A 3 -14.25 -52.57 -51.38
C VAL A 3 -12.93 -51.96 -50.90
N LEU A 4 -12.68 -50.74 -51.32
CA LEU A 4 -11.54 -49.91 -50.96
C LEU A 4 -11.78 -49.30 -49.58
N GLY A 5 -10.87 -49.56 -48.63
CA GLY A 5 -10.74 -48.83 -47.38
C GLY A 5 -9.95 -47.56 -47.59
N ARG A 6 -10.51 -46.40 -47.17
CA ARG A 6 -9.77 -45.13 -47.04
C ARG A 6 -9.20 -45.02 -45.62
N LEU A 7 -7.88 -44.99 -45.54
CA LEU A 7 -7.16 -44.52 -44.35
C LEU A 7 -7.20 -42.99 -44.30
N ALA A 8 -7.76 -42.46 -43.25
CA ALA A 8 -7.64 -41.04 -42.92
C ALA A 8 -6.43 -40.87 -41.99
N PHE A 9 -5.39 -40.21 -42.48
CA PHE A 9 -4.29 -39.68 -41.63
C PHE A 9 -4.77 -38.42 -40.96
N GLY A 10 -4.96 -38.46 -39.66
CA GLY A 10 -5.14 -37.29 -38.82
C GLY A 10 -3.77 -36.73 -38.42
N THR A 11 -3.39 -35.61 -39.01
CA THR A 11 -2.25 -34.78 -38.54
C THR A 11 -2.68 -33.99 -37.34
N ALA A 12 -2.24 -34.41 -36.15
CA ALA A 12 -2.30 -33.59 -34.95
C ALA A 12 -1.23 -32.50 -35.07
N LEU A 13 -1.64 -31.27 -35.35
CA LEU A 13 -0.81 -30.07 -35.17
C LEU A 13 -0.75 -29.77 -33.67
N ALA A 14 0.35 -30.15 -33.06
CA ALA A 14 0.73 -29.64 -31.76
C ALA A 14 1.17 -28.18 -31.93
N SER A 15 0.33 -27.24 -31.53
CA SER A 15 0.69 -25.83 -31.44
C SER A 15 1.59 -25.63 -30.22
N LEU A 16 2.91 -25.69 -30.43
CA LEU A 16 3.86 -25.12 -29.46
C LEU A 16 3.72 -23.61 -29.52
N ALA A 17 3.03 -23.04 -28.57
CA ALA A 17 3.16 -21.63 -28.24
C ALA A 17 4.53 -21.45 -27.57
N LEU A 18 5.55 -21.06 -28.33
CA LEU A 18 6.77 -20.48 -27.79
C LEU A 18 6.42 -19.08 -27.27
N ALA A 19 6.16 -18.98 -25.97
CA ALA A 19 6.33 -17.74 -25.26
C ALA A 19 7.86 -17.53 -25.15
N GLN A 20 8.43 -16.73 -26.01
CA GLN A 20 9.77 -16.19 -25.81
C GLN A 20 9.66 -15.15 -24.71
N ALA A 21 9.80 -15.55 -23.47
CA ALA A 21 10.24 -14.67 -22.41
C ALA A 21 11.72 -14.38 -22.70
N MET A 22 12.03 -13.19 -23.21
CA MET A 22 13.37 -12.63 -23.10
C MET A 22 13.54 -12.18 -21.64
N GLY A 23 13.66 -13.14 -20.71
CA GLY A 23 13.94 -12.87 -19.33
C GLY A 23 15.43 -12.80 -19.11
N GLN A 24 15.91 -11.67 -18.62
CA GLN A 24 17.15 -11.66 -17.85
C GLN A 24 16.87 -12.52 -16.61
N THR A 25 17.84 -13.34 -16.20
CA THR A 25 17.74 -14.04 -14.91
C THR A 25 18.26 -13.13 -13.82
N ALA A 26 17.58 -13.12 -12.65
CA ALA A 26 18.11 -12.44 -11.49
C ALA A 26 19.49 -13.00 -11.10
N PRO A 27 20.36 -12.20 -10.45
CA PRO A 27 21.63 -12.68 -9.91
C PRO A 27 21.44 -13.87 -8.97
N ASP A 28 22.46 -14.72 -8.84
CA ASP A 28 22.50 -15.73 -7.80
C ASP A 28 22.67 -15.05 -6.44
N PHE A 29 21.87 -15.48 -5.45
CA PHE A 29 22.04 -15.09 -4.06
C PHE A 29 22.05 -16.33 -3.16
N ALA A 30 22.57 -16.18 -1.93
CA ALA A 30 22.52 -17.24 -0.95
C ALA A 30 21.06 -17.53 -0.56
N PRO A 31 20.65 -18.81 -0.43
CA PRO A 31 19.30 -19.17 -0.03
C PRO A 31 18.89 -18.52 1.29
N VAL A 32 17.72 -17.88 1.33
CA VAL A 32 17.19 -17.23 2.54
C VAL A 32 16.79 -18.29 3.56
N THR A 33 17.28 -18.12 4.79
CA THR A 33 17.08 -19.04 5.91
C THR A 33 16.23 -18.39 7.02
N ASP A 34 15.72 -19.20 7.97
CA ASP A 34 15.05 -18.66 9.15
C ASP A 34 15.93 -17.70 9.96
N ALA A 35 17.24 -17.96 10.04
CA ALA A 35 18.19 -17.09 10.73
C ALA A 35 18.27 -15.70 10.08
N GLU A 36 18.25 -15.63 8.75
CA GLU A 36 18.26 -14.36 8.03
C GLU A 36 16.90 -13.64 8.13
N LEU A 37 15.78 -14.37 8.14
CA LEU A 37 14.45 -13.77 8.37
C LEU A 37 14.31 -13.19 9.78
N GLN A 38 14.93 -13.83 10.79
CA GLN A 38 14.97 -13.35 12.16
C GLN A 38 15.88 -12.11 12.32
N ASN A 39 17.00 -12.06 11.61
CA ASN A 39 17.96 -10.96 11.66
C ASN A 39 18.49 -10.63 10.26
N PRO A 40 17.66 -9.97 9.41
CA PRO A 40 18.04 -9.64 8.05
C PRO A 40 19.17 -8.62 7.99
N ASP A 41 20.02 -8.73 6.95
CA ASP A 41 21.01 -7.69 6.65
C ASP A 41 20.29 -6.32 6.56
N PRO A 42 20.86 -5.25 7.12
CA PRO A 42 20.31 -3.91 6.96
C PRO A 42 19.99 -3.51 5.51
N ALA A 43 20.76 -4.03 4.55
CA ALA A 43 20.56 -3.78 3.12
C ALA A 43 19.25 -4.36 2.58
N ASP A 44 18.74 -5.42 3.20
CA ASP A 44 17.61 -6.20 2.71
C ASP A 44 16.28 -5.87 3.41
N TRP A 45 15.19 -6.18 2.72
CA TRP A 45 13.81 -6.12 3.23
C TRP A 45 13.12 -7.46 2.97
N LEU A 46 13.31 -8.46 3.86
CA LEU A 46 12.97 -9.87 3.60
C LEU A 46 11.57 -10.30 4.05
N SER A 47 10.86 -9.46 4.81
CA SER A 47 9.51 -9.75 5.28
C SER A 47 8.62 -8.52 5.11
N TRP A 48 7.30 -8.68 5.18
CA TRP A 48 6.35 -7.60 4.89
C TRP A 48 6.56 -6.33 5.73
N ARG A 49 7.07 -6.45 6.98
CA ARG A 49 7.48 -5.32 7.82
C ARG A 49 8.98 -5.34 8.13
N ARG A 50 9.78 -5.89 7.23
CA ARG A 50 11.22 -6.16 7.29
C ARG A 50 11.60 -7.32 8.21
N THR A 51 11.09 -7.37 9.42
CA THR A 51 11.37 -8.36 10.47
C THR A 51 10.10 -9.06 10.94
N LEU A 52 10.23 -10.22 11.58
CA LEU A 52 9.12 -11.07 12.01
C LEU A 52 8.30 -10.47 13.17
N ASP A 53 8.87 -9.48 13.87
CA ASP A 53 8.24 -8.72 14.96
C ASP A 53 7.26 -7.64 14.47
N SER A 54 7.13 -7.46 13.17
CA SER A 54 6.26 -6.47 12.52
C SER A 54 6.55 -5.01 12.85
N TRP A 55 7.80 -4.65 13.16
CA TRP A 55 8.15 -3.28 13.54
C TRP A 55 8.04 -2.27 12.40
N GLY A 56 8.28 -2.69 11.16
CA GLY A 56 8.37 -1.74 10.05
C GLY A 56 9.53 -0.75 10.21
N TYR A 57 10.58 -1.17 10.91
CA TYR A 57 11.78 -0.39 11.19
C TYR A 57 12.96 -0.90 10.37
N SER A 58 13.73 0.02 9.80
CA SER A 58 15.02 -0.26 9.19
C SER A 58 16.14 0.44 9.98
N PRO A 59 17.25 -0.24 10.29
CA PRO A 59 18.39 0.39 10.95
C PRO A 59 19.20 1.33 10.04
N LEU A 60 18.87 1.39 8.74
CA LEU A 60 19.56 2.27 7.78
C LEU A 60 19.42 3.74 8.19
N ASP A 61 20.53 4.47 8.13
CA ASP A 61 20.67 5.84 8.60
C ASP A 61 21.35 6.80 7.59
N GLN A 62 21.68 6.35 6.38
CA GLN A 62 22.27 7.20 5.34
C GLN A 62 21.32 8.36 4.96
N ILE A 63 20.00 8.09 4.95
CA ILE A 63 18.97 9.12 4.80
C ILE A 63 18.53 9.50 6.20
N ASP A 64 18.84 10.72 6.61
CA ASP A 64 18.58 11.25 7.93
C ASP A 64 17.87 12.61 7.87
N ARG A 65 17.60 13.18 9.05
CA ARG A 65 16.94 14.47 9.22
C ARG A 65 17.68 15.62 8.51
N ASP A 66 19.01 15.60 8.49
CA ASP A 66 19.81 16.71 7.99
C ASP A 66 19.91 16.70 6.47
N ASN A 67 19.79 15.53 5.82
CA ASN A 67 19.99 15.35 4.39
C ASN A 67 18.71 14.95 3.60
N VAL A 68 17.63 14.52 4.26
CA VAL A 68 16.40 14.07 3.58
C VAL A 68 15.80 15.13 2.65
N GLY A 69 16.04 16.40 2.90
CA GLY A 69 15.67 17.51 1.99
C GLY A 69 16.29 17.40 0.60
N ALA A 70 17.36 16.63 0.45
CA ALA A 70 18.01 16.35 -0.83
C ALA A 70 17.47 15.09 -1.54
N LEU A 71 16.54 14.35 -0.94
CA LEU A 71 15.98 13.11 -1.49
C LEU A 71 15.32 13.37 -2.85
N ARG A 72 15.61 12.51 -3.85
CA ARG A 72 15.09 12.62 -5.23
C ARG A 72 14.50 11.30 -5.67
N MET A 73 13.49 11.37 -6.52
CA MET A 73 13.02 10.22 -7.29
C MET A 73 14.13 9.80 -8.25
N VAL A 74 14.54 8.54 -8.19
CA VAL A 74 15.60 7.98 -9.04
C VAL A 74 15.04 7.12 -10.15
N TRP A 75 13.92 6.46 -9.91
CA TRP A 75 13.17 5.76 -10.95
C TRP A 75 11.68 5.61 -10.57
N VAL A 76 10.87 5.34 -11.57
CA VAL A 76 9.43 5.12 -11.45
C VAL A 76 9.01 4.01 -12.38
N ARG A 77 8.06 3.18 -11.94
CA ARG A 77 7.55 2.07 -12.71
C ARG A 77 6.02 2.02 -12.65
N PRO A 78 5.31 2.01 -13.80
CA PRO A 78 3.88 1.73 -13.83
C PRO A 78 3.63 0.28 -13.40
N LEU A 79 2.56 0.07 -12.64
CA LEU A 79 2.13 -1.24 -12.16
C LEU A 79 0.80 -1.64 -12.83
N PRO A 80 0.45 -2.94 -12.86
CA PRO A 80 -0.84 -3.39 -13.36
C PRO A 80 -2.03 -2.69 -12.70
N PRO A 81 -3.16 -2.51 -13.41
CA PRO A 81 -4.39 -1.96 -12.82
C PRO A 81 -4.99 -2.93 -11.79
N GLY A 82 -5.71 -2.39 -10.80
CA GLY A 82 -6.35 -3.13 -9.72
C GLY A 82 -6.09 -2.49 -8.35
N HIS A 83 -6.41 -3.18 -7.26
CA HIS A 83 -6.17 -2.70 -5.91
C HIS A 83 -4.72 -2.91 -5.51
N GLN A 84 -3.96 -1.82 -5.43
CA GLN A 84 -2.54 -1.83 -5.11
C GLN A 84 -2.31 -1.55 -3.62
N GLU A 85 -1.88 -2.58 -2.89
CA GLU A 85 -1.49 -2.52 -1.48
C GLU A 85 -0.22 -3.34 -1.22
N GLY A 86 0.63 -3.55 -2.23
CA GLY A 86 1.79 -4.43 -2.16
C GLY A 86 2.95 -3.87 -1.35
N THR A 87 3.70 -4.79 -0.75
CA THR A 87 4.98 -4.52 -0.06
C THR A 87 6.13 -5.01 -0.93
N PRO A 88 7.11 -4.16 -1.27
CA PRO A 88 8.32 -4.63 -1.93
C PRO A 88 9.16 -5.46 -0.96
N LEU A 89 9.58 -6.68 -1.36
CA LEU A 89 10.68 -7.40 -0.72
C LEU A 89 11.95 -7.11 -1.51
N VAL A 90 13.08 -6.97 -0.81
CA VAL A 90 14.38 -6.75 -1.47
C VAL A 90 15.40 -7.72 -0.90
N ARG A 91 16.09 -8.44 -1.81
CA ARG A 91 17.21 -9.35 -1.51
C ARG A 91 18.34 -9.11 -2.50
N ASP A 92 19.53 -8.80 -2.02
CA ASP A 92 20.75 -8.64 -2.84
C ASP A 92 20.54 -7.75 -4.10
N GLY A 93 19.82 -6.63 -3.94
CA GLY A 93 19.54 -5.69 -5.02
C GLY A 93 18.44 -6.11 -6.00
N VAL A 94 17.74 -7.21 -5.76
CA VAL A 94 16.54 -7.61 -6.51
C VAL A 94 15.31 -7.31 -5.67
N MET A 95 14.38 -6.55 -6.24
CA MET A 95 13.08 -6.26 -5.64
C MET A 95 12.02 -7.22 -6.19
N TYR A 96 11.32 -7.92 -5.31
CA TYR A 96 10.16 -8.75 -5.64
C TYR A 96 8.90 -8.00 -5.21
N PHE A 97 8.09 -7.61 -6.18
CA PHE A 97 6.94 -6.74 -5.94
C PHE A 97 5.62 -7.44 -6.28
N PRO A 98 4.74 -7.65 -5.27
CA PRO A 98 3.40 -8.16 -5.50
C PRO A 98 2.50 -7.04 -6.06
N GLY A 99 1.87 -7.29 -7.19
CA GLY A 99 0.92 -6.41 -7.83
C GLY A 99 -0.49 -6.98 -7.85
N PRO A 100 -1.47 -6.17 -8.28
CA PRO A 100 -2.86 -6.59 -8.40
C PRO A 100 -3.06 -7.83 -9.27
N ALA A 101 -4.12 -8.57 -8.98
CA ALA A 101 -4.52 -9.77 -9.70
C ALA A 101 -3.38 -10.81 -9.82
N ASP A 102 -2.72 -11.04 -8.68
CA ASP A 102 -1.66 -12.04 -8.49
C ASP A 102 -0.52 -11.93 -9.52
N THR A 103 -0.10 -10.70 -9.76
CA THR A 103 1.10 -10.40 -10.52
C THR A 103 2.28 -10.27 -9.57
N ILE A 104 3.42 -10.89 -9.90
CA ILE A 104 4.69 -10.69 -9.18
C ILE A 104 5.74 -10.25 -10.20
N GLU A 105 6.46 -9.17 -9.88
CA GLU A 105 7.56 -8.68 -10.69
C GLU A 105 8.87 -8.80 -9.91
N ALA A 106 9.93 -9.32 -10.55
CA ALA A 106 11.30 -9.13 -10.10
C ALA A 106 11.91 -7.95 -10.86
N ILE A 107 12.48 -7.02 -10.11
CA ILE A 107 12.93 -5.72 -10.59
C ILE A 107 14.35 -5.52 -10.08
N ASP A 108 15.25 -5.05 -10.92
CA ASP A 108 16.53 -4.51 -10.45
C ASP A 108 16.26 -3.30 -9.54
N ALA A 109 16.56 -3.44 -8.26
CA ALA A 109 16.17 -2.47 -7.24
C ALA A 109 16.90 -1.13 -7.36
N ARG A 110 18.01 -1.06 -8.11
CA ARG A 110 18.79 0.16 -8.39
C ARG A 110 18.22 0.94 -9.57
N SER A 111 17.86 0.23 -10.65
CA SER A 111 17.49 0.86 -11.93
C SER A 111 15.98 0.88 -12.21
N GLY A 112 15.20 0.00 -11.58
CA GLY A 112 13.79 -0.21 -11.88
C GLY A 112 13.54 -1.06 -13.13
N GLU A 113 14.59 -1.65 -13.74
CA GLU A 113 14.45 -2.54 -14.87
C GLU A 113 13.82 -3.87 -14.46
N MET A 114 12.85 -4.34 -15.26
CA MET A 114 12.20 -5.63 -15.01
C MET A 114 13.13 -6.77 -15.38
N ILE A 115 13.34 -7.69 -14.44
CA ILE A 115 14.10 -8.94 -14.65
C ILE A 115 13.15 -10.00 -15.18
N TRP A 116 12.06 -10.28 -14.46
CA TRP A 116 10.98 -11.16 -14.89
C TRP A 116 9.65 -10.73 -14.30
N GLN A 117 8.54 -11.24 -14.90
CA GLN A 117 7.18 -11.05 -14.42
C GLN A 117 6.45 -12.39 -14.46
N TYR A 118 5.79 -12.72 -13.36
CA TYR A 118 4.81 -13.79 -13.29
C TYR A 118 3.41 -13.21 -13.19
N ARG A 119 2.46 -13.80 -13.88
CA ARG A 119 1.05 -13.45 -13.79
C ARG A 119 0.20 -14.71 -13.77
N ARG A 120 -0.52 -14.91 -12.65
CA ARG A 120 -1.45 -16.02 -12.53
C ARG A 120 -2.64 -15.82 -13.45
N GLN A 121 -3.09 -16.91 -14.08
CA GLN A 121 -4.33 -16.93 -14.84
C GLN A 121 -5.48 -17.23 -13.87
N LEU A 122 -6.17 -16.18 -13.41
CA LEU A 122 -7.33 -16.33 -12.54
C LEU A 122 -8.57 -16.78 -13.35
N PRO A 123 -9.51 -17.53 -12.73
CA PRO A 123 -10.79 -17.86 -13.34
C PRO A 123 -11.56 -16.61 -13.79
N GLU A 124 -12.19 -16.66 -14.98
CA GLU A 124 -12.93 -15.53 -15.52
C GLU A 124 -14.14 -15.11 -14.66
N ASP A 125 -14.70 -16.07 -13.92
CA ASP A 125 -15.89 -15.90 -13.08
C ASP A 125 -15.57 -15.54 -11.61
N ILE A 126 -14.29 -15.39 -11.25
CA ILE A 126 -13.84 -15.16 -9.86
C ILE A 126 -14.54 -13.97 -9.21
N GLY A 127 -14.78 -12.90 -9.96
CA GLY A 127 -15.49 -11.70 -9.49
C GLY A 127 -16.96 -11.92 -9.09
N ASN A 128 -17.56 -13.07 -9.46
CA ASN A 128 -18.92 -13.42 -9.04
C ASN A 128 -18.97 -13.94 -7.61
N TYR A 129 -17.85 -14.45 -7.08
CA TYR A 129 -17.75 -15.07 -5.77
C TYR A 129 -16.96 -14.21 -4.78
N LEU A 130 -15.99 -13.46 -5.27
CA LEU A 130 -15.02 -12.73 -4.43
C LEU A 130 -15.02 -11.24 -4.79
N PRO A 131 -15.65 -10.38 -4.00
CA PRO A 131 -15.49 -8.94 -4.14
C PRO A 131 -14.03 -8.56 -3.81
N VAL A 132 -13.44 -7.63 -4.58
CA VAL A 132 -12.06 -7.14 -4.35
C VAL A 132 -11.02 -8.28 -4.37
N TYR A 133 -11.16 -9.20 -5.33
CA TYR A 133 -10.26 -10.36 -5.48
C TYR A 133 -8.84 -9.99 -5.93
N ASP A 134 -8.64 -8.80 -6.44
CA ASP A 134 -7.40 -8.35 -7.08
C ASP A 134 -6.37 -7.72 -6.11
N THR A 135 -6.60 -7.82 -4.79
CA THR A 135 -5.69 -7.30 -3.77
C THR A 135 -4.65 -8.34 -3.36
N THR A 136 -3.36 -8.02 -3.50
CA THR A 136 -2.23 -8.81 -2.97
C THR A 136 -1.29 -7.90 -2.17
N ARG A 137 -1.09 -8.17 -0.86
CA ARG A 137 -0.32 -7.30 0.02
C ARG A 137 1.13 -7.71 0.18
N ASN A 138 1.40 -9.00 0.12
CA ASN A 138 2.73 -9.53 0.41
C ASN A 138 3.02 -10.79 -0.40
N VAL A 139 4.29 -11.05 -0.59
CA VAL A 139 4.88 -12.35 -0.92
C VAL A 139 5.94 -12.67 0.12
N ALA A 140 6.30 -13.93 0.29
CA ALA A 140 7.39 -14.34 1.16
C ALA A 140 8.58 -14.85 0.36
N ILE A 141 9.77 -14.81 0.96
CA ILE A 141 11.00 -15.36 0.38
C ILE A 141 11.57 -16.40 1.33
N TYR A 142 11.87 -17.60 0.81
CA TYR A 142 12.53 -18.66 1.57
C TYR A 142 13.35 -19.58 0.66
N GLY A 143 14.57 -19.91 1.05
CA GLY A 143 15.50 -20.57 0.12
C GLY A 143 15.72 -19.69 -1.11
N ASN A 144 15.49 -20.25 -2.28
CA ASN A 144 15.51 -19.56 -3.58
C ASN A 144 14.09 -19.41 -4.16
N LEU A 145 13.07 -19.36 -3.30
CA LEU A 145 11.67 -19.33 -3.69
C LEU A 145 11.00 -18.01 -3.29
N ILE A 146 10.18 -17.49 -4.18
CA ILE A 146 9.19 -16.47 -3.89
C ILE A 146 7.85 -17.14 -3.74
N ILE A 147 7.27 -17.07 -2.54
CA ILE A 147 6.03 -17.75 -2.19
C ILE A 147 4.90 -16.73 -2.18
N GLY A 148 3.91 -16.94 -3.02
CA GLY A 148 2.71 -16.12 -3.12
C GLY A 148 1.46 -16.94 -2.82
N ASN A 149 0.39 -16.24 -2.49
CA ASN A 149 -0.94 -16.80 -2.44
C ASN A 149 -1.81 -16.11 -3.51
N SER A 150 -2.82 -16.81 -4.00
CA SER A 150 -3.66 -16.31 -5.06
C SER A 150 -5.11 -16.13 -4.65
N ALA A 151 -5.81 -15.26 -5.39
CA ALA A 151 -7.22 -15.00 -5.17
C ALA A 151 -8.10 -16.26 -5.37
N ASP A 152 -7.69 -17.20 -6.21
CA ASP A 152 -8.36 -18.49 -6.41
C ASP A 152 -7.97 -19.56 -5.37
N ASP A 153 -7.40 -19.10 -4.25
CA ASP A 153 -7.07 -19.84 -3.03
C ASP A 153 -6.04 -20.96 -3.19
N PHE A 154 -4.97 -20.65 -3.96
CA PHE A 154 -3.75 -21.44 -4.01
C PHE A 154 -2.62 -20.75 -3.25
N LEU A 155 -1.76 -21.54 -2.65
CA LEU A 155 -0.40 -21.16 -2.28
C LEU A 155 0.54 -21.69 -3.37
N TYR A 156 1.50 -20.88 -3.82
CA TYR A 156 2.43 -21.27 -4.89
C TYR A 156 3.82 -20.69 -4.67
N ALA A 157 4.83 -21.33 -5.24
CA ALA A 157 6.20 -20.83 -5.21
C ALA A 157 6.79 -20.71 -6.62
N LEU A 158 7.52 -19.63 -6.80
CA LEU A 158 8.28 -19.33 -8.01
C LEU A 158 9.77 -19.44 -7.70
N ASP A 159 10.56 -19.90 -8.66
CA ASP A 159 12.02 -19.73 -8.59
C ASP A 159 12.35 -18.23 -8.61
N ALA A 160 13.06 -17.74 -7.60
CA ALA A 160 13.33 -16.32 -7.42
C ALA A 160 14.17 -15.70 -8.55
N ARG A 161 14.95 -16.51 -9.30
CA ARG A 161 15.80 -16.04 -10.39
C ARG A 161 15.05 -15.93 -11.71
N THR A 162 14.10 -16.85 -11.96
CA THR A 162 13.47 -17.01 -13.28
C THR A 162 11.98 -16.65 -13.30
N GLY A 163 11.31 -16.65 -12.14
CA GLY A 163 9.87 -16.48 -12.04
C GLY A 163 9.09 -17.73 -12.50
N GLU A 164 9.76 -18.85 -12.74
CA GLU A 164 9.11 -20.11 -13.12
C GLU A 164 8.40 -20.72 -11.92
N LEU A 165 7.20 -21.28 -12.13
CA LEU A 165 6.42 -21.98 -11.11
C LEU A 165 7.15 -23.26 -10.72
N VAL A 166 7.43 -23.41 -9.40
CA VAL A 166 8.10 -24.59 -8.82
C VAL A 166 7.08 -25.56 -8.24
N TRP A 167 6.14 -25.05 -7.44
CA TRP A 167 5.05 -25.83 -6.89
C TRP A 167 3.80 -24.96 -6.68
N GLU A 168 2.64 -25.56 -6.62
CA GLU A 168 1.39 -24.94 -6.20
C GLU A 168 0.51 -25.94 -5.43
N THR A 169 -0.19 -25.45 -4.40
CA THR A 169 -1.09 -26.24 -3.55
C THR A 169 -2.42 -25.51 -3.42
N LYS A 170 -3.50 -26.16 -3.85
CA LYS A 170 -4.87 -25.66 -3.65
C LYS A 170 -5.26 -25.82 -2.19
N ILE A 171 -5.66 -24.74 -1.54
CA ILE A 171 -6.07 -24.74 -0.12
C ILE A 171 -7.58 -24.96 -0.01
N LEU A 172 -8.37 -24.15 -0.71
CA LEU A 172 -9.83 -24.25 -0.76
C LEU A 172 -10.32 -23.95 -2.18
N ASP A 173 -11.63 -23.96 -2.36
CA ASP A 173 -12.26 -23.56 -3.61
C ASP A 173 -12.79 -22.13 -3.51
N TYR A 174 -12.32 -21.25 -4.38
CA TYR A 174 -12.72 -19.83 -4.38
C TYR A 174 -14.24 -19.64 -4.52
N THR A 175 -14.94 -20.59 -5.13
CA THR A 175 -16.41 -20.54 -5.27
C THR A 175 -17.14 -20.68 -3.93
N HIS A 176 -16.41 -21.06 -2.88
CA HIS A 176 -16.90 -21.13 -1.50
C HIS A 176 -16.53 -19.87 -0.68
N GLY A 177 -16.27 -18.75 -1.33
CA GLY A 177 -16.08 -17.48 -0.66
C GLY A 177 -14.79 -17.36 0.16
N ALA A 178 -13.78 -18.17 -0.12
CA ALA A 178 -12.45 -18.04 0.49
C ALA A 178 -11.49 -17.35 -0.46
N LYS A 179 -10.76 -16.34 0.01
CA LYS A 179 -9.72 -15.67 -0.77
C LYS A 179 -8.53 -15.27 0.08
N GLN A 180 -7.38 -15.21 -0.53
CA GLN A 180 -6.15 -14.78 0.10
C GLN A 180 -5.75 -13.39 -0.42
N SER A 181 -5.73 -12.40 0.47
CA SER A 181 -5.32 -11.02 0.13
C SER A 181 -4.13 -10.53 0.94
N ALA A 182 -3.76 -11.24 2.02
CA ALA A 182 -2.66 -10.87 2.90
C ALA A 182 -1.30 -11.20 2.28
N GLY A 183 -1.10 -12.41 1.83
CA GLY A 183 0.17 -13.04 1.53
C GLY A 183 0.69 -13.89 2.70
N PRO A 184 1.61 -14.83 2.47
CA PRO A 184 2.19 -15.65 3.51
C PRO A 184 3.28 -14.90 4.28
N ILE A 185 3.55 -15.35 5.53
CA ILE A 185 4.81 -15.12 6.23
C ILE A 185 5.55 -16.45 6.38
N ILE A 186 6.86 -16.38 6.59
CA ILE A 186 7.64 -17.59 6.92
C ILE A 186 7.92 -17.63 8.43
N ALA A 187 7.66 -18.79 9.02
CA ALA A 187 7.93 -19.09 10.41
C ALA A 187 8.44 -20.52 10.53
N ASP A 188 9.69 -20.72 10.95
CA ASP A 188 10.34 -22.04 11.09
C ASP A 188 10.24 -22.91 9.82
N GLY A 189 10.52 -22.35 8.65
CA GLY A 189 10.43 -23.06 7.38
C GLY A 189 9.00 -23.35 6.90
N LEU A 190 7.98 -22.82 7.57
CA LEU A 190 6.57 -22.96 7.20
C LEU A 190 6.05 -21.65 6.61
N ALA A 191 5.34 -21.73 5.49
CA ALA A 191 4.57 -20.62 4.94
C ALA A 191 3.18 -20.58 5.60
N ILE A 192 2.96 -19.56 6.43
CA ILE A 192 1.73 -19.39 7.20
C ILE A 192 0.82 -18.40 6.49
N THR A 193 -0.42 -18.76 6.25
CA THR A 193 -1.40 -17.91 5.59
C THR A 193 -2.78 -18.00 6.22
N GLY A 194 -3.39 -16.84 6.43
CA GLY A 194 -4.81 -16.68 6.70
C GLY A 194 -5.54 -16.26 5.43
N ARG A 195 -6.84 -16.05 5.52
CA ARG A 195 -7.67 -15.60 4.40
C ARG A 195 -8.88 -14.79 4.83
N SER A 196 -9.41 -13.99 3.93
CA SER A 196 -10.77 -13.53 4.02
C SER A 196 -11.69 -14.74 3.88
N CYS A 197 -12.66 -14.82 4.77
CA CYS A 197 -13.66 -15.85 4.79
C CYS A 197 -15.00 -15.14 4.56
N GLU A 198 -15.46 -15.14 3.33
CA GLU A 198 -16.73 -14.53 2.98
C GLU A 198 -17.87 -15.37 3.59
N PRO A 199 -19.04 -14.77 3.87
CA PRO A 199 -20.13 -15.46 4.55
C PRO A 199 -20.58 -16.73 3.85
N GLU A 200 -20.61 -16.74 2.54
CA GLU A 200 -21.05 -17.89 1.75
C GLU A 200 -20.11 -19.11 1.88
N GLY A 201 -18.87 -18.88 2.33
CA GLY A 201 -17.89 -19.94 2.54
C GLY A 201 -18.18 -20.84 3.75
N GLY A 202 -18.96 -20.34 4.67
CA GLY A 202 -19.24 -21.03 5.92
C GLY A 202 -17.98 -21.29 6.77
N PRO A 203 -18.07 -22.16 7.78
CA PRO A 203 -16.98 -22.37 8.74
C PRO A 203 -15.75 -23.05 8.12
N ALA A 204 -15.90 -23.83 7.06
CA ALA A 204 -14.78 -24.51 6.42
C ALA A 204 -13.80 -23.56 5.69
N ALA A 205 -14.27 -22.38 5.31
CA ALA A 205 -13.42 -21.36 4.68
C ALA A 205 -12.61 -20.55 5.70
N CYS A 206 -13.04 -20.51 6.97
CA CYS A 206 -12.45 -19.71 8.03
C CYS A 206 -11.32 -20.48 8.72
N VAL A 207 -10.18 -20.59 8.08
CA VAL A 207 -9.02 -21.36 8.55
C VAL A 207 -7.72 -20.59 8.38
N ILE A 208 -6.75 -20.89 9.23
CA ILE A 208 -5.34 -20.55 9.05
C ILE A 208 -4.62 -21.85 8.66
N THR A 209 -3.71 -21.80 7.69
CA THR A 209 -2.96 -22.96 7.22
C THR A 209 -1.46 -22.71 7.25
N ALA A 210 -0.69 -23.76 7.45
CA ALA A 210 0.75 -23.78 7.31
C ALA A 210 1.17 -24.84 6.30
N HIS A 211 2.13 -24.48 5.50
CA HIS A 211 2.68 -25.33 4.45
C HIS A 211 4.21 -25.34 4.54
N ASP A 212 4.83 -26.47 4.31
CA ASP A 212 6.28 -26.53 4.15
C ASP A 212 6.70 -25.57 3.03
N ALA A 213 7.56 -24.61 3.33
CA ALA A 213 7.92 -23.54 2.40
C ALA A 213 8.71 -24.04 1.17
N VAL A 214 9.30 -25.23 1.23
CA VAL A 214 10.09 -25.82 0.15
C VAL A 214 9.22 -26.69 -0.78
N THR A 215 8.29 -27.44 -0.22
CA THR A 215 7.48 -28.42 -0.96
C THR A 215 6.05 -28.00 -1.23
N GLY A 216 5.52 -27.05 -0.47
CA GLY A 216 4.11 -26.64 -0.53
C GLY A 216 3.14 -27.60 0.17
N GLU A 217 3.61 -28.70 0.77
CA GLU A 217 2.75 -29.65 1.48
C GLU A 217 2.12 -29.00 2.71
N GLU A 218 0.79 -29.18 2.90
CA GLU A 218 0.09 -28.67 4.07
C GLU A 218 0.51 -29.47 5.32
N VAL A 219 1.01 -28.76 6.33
CA VAL A 219 1.48 -29.33 7.60
C VAL A 219 0.36 -29.34 8.63
N TRP A 220 -0.37 -28.23 8.74
CA TRP A 220 -1.52 -28.13 9.62
C TRP A 220 -2.55 -27.11 9.11
N ARG A 221 -3.79 -27.30 9.62
CA ARG A 221 -4.94 -26.43 9.33
C ARG A 221 -5.72 -26.18 10.61
N THR A 222 -5.93 -24.94 10.96
CA THR A 222 -6.62 -24.52 12.20
C THR A 222 -7.89 -23.76 11.88
N PRO A 223 -9.07 -24.29 12.23
CA PRO A 223 -10.31 -23.53 12.19
C PRO A 223 -10.27 -22.35 13.16
N ILE A 224 -10.78 -21.20 12.72
CA ILE A 224 -10.88 -19.99 13.55
C ILE A 224 -12.32 -19.61 13.91
N ILE A 225 -13.25 -20.56 13.70
CA ILE A 225 -14.58 -20.61 14.29
C ILE A 225 -14.58 -21.79 15.27
N ALA A 226 -14.91 -21.52 16.53
CA ALA A 226 -15.03 -22.59 17.52
C ALA A 226 -16.10 -23.59 17.10
N GLN A 227 -15.76 -24.89 17.08
CA GLN A 227 -16.62 -25.97 16.57
C GLN A 227 -16.21 -27.34 17.11
N GLY A 228 -17.16 -28.29 17.12
CA GLY A 228 -16.90 -29.69 17.50
C GLY A 228 -16.51 -29.81 18.95
N ASP A 229 -15.30 -30.38 19.20
CA ASP A 229 -14.77 -30.59 20.54
C ASP A 229 -14.07 -29.38 21.16
N ASP A 230 -14.07 -28.20 20.45
CA ASP A 230 -13.53 -26.97 21.00
C ASP A 230 -14.34 -26.56 22.25
N PRO A 231 -13.72 -26.37 23.41
CA PRO A 231 -14.41 -25.94 24.63
C PRO A 231 -15.15 -24.60 24.46
N ASN A 232 -14.79 -23.81 23.45
CA ASN A 232 -15.42 -22.53 23.12
C ASN A 232 -16.63 -22.66 22.17
N ASP A 233 -17.01 -23.84 21.71
CA ASP A 233 -18.17 -24.07 20.85
C ASP A 233 -19.48 -23.46 21.45
N ALA A 234 -19.63 -23.59 22.78
CA ALA A 234 -20.78 -23.03 23.51
C ALA A 234 -20.90 -21.51 23.43
N THR A 235 -19.84 -20.80 23.06
CA THR A 235 -19.85 -19.32 22.90
C THR A 235 -20.68 -18.85 21.72
N TRP A 236 -21.10 -19.76 20.86
CA TRP A 236 -22.00 -19.47 19.71
C TRP A 236 -23.49 -19.57 20.05
N GLY A 237 -23.85 -19.83 21.32
CA GLY A 237 -25.23 -19.78 21.78
C GLY A 237 -26.18 -20.78 21.08
N GLY A 238 -25.64 -21.90 20.57
CA GLY A 238 -26.41 -22.89 19.84
C GLY A 238 -26.64 -22.59 18.37
N VAL A 239 -26.00 -21.56 17.80
CA VAL A 239 -26.00 -21.32 16.35
C VAL A 239 -25.45 -22.56 15.65
N PRO A 240 -26.20 -23.19 14.71
CA PRO A 240 -25.73 -24.36 13.98
C PRO A 240 -24.43 -24.05 13.23
N LEU A 241 -23.55 -25.06 13.10
CA LEU A 241 -22.21 -24.86 12.52
C LEU A 241 -22.29 -24.29 11.10
N GLU A 242 -23.21 -24.76 10.28
CA GLU A 242 -23.44 -24.30 8.91
C GLU A 242 -23.91 -22.85 8.80
N ALA A 243 -24.39 -22.25 9.90
CA ALA A 243 -24.79 -20.85 9.98
C ALA A 243 -23.72 -19.94 10.59
N ARG A 244 -22.58 -20.50 11.02
CA ARG A 244 -21.43 -19.73 11.53
C ARG A 244 -20.58 -19.29 10.36
N GLN A 245 -20.46 -18.00 10.17
CA GLN A 245 -19.86 -17.40 8.97
C GLN A 245 -18.86 -16.32 9.32
N GLN A 246 -17.95 -16.07 8.40
CA GLN A 246 -17.04 -14.93 8.36
C GLN A 246 -16.30 -14.66 9.68
N VAL A 247 -15.30 -15.46 9.98
CA VAL A 247 -14.25 -15.13 10.96
C VAL A 247 -12.94 -15.24 10.19
N GLY A 248 -12.58 -14.23 9.43
CA GLY A 248 -11.42 -14.25 8.55
C GLY A 248 -10.14 -13.78 9.26
N ALA A 249 -8.98 -14.20 8.74
CA ALA A 249 -7.65 -13.71 9.11
C ALA A 249 -7.01 -13.12 7.86
N TRP A 250 -7.46 -11.94 7.45
CA TRP A 250 -7.15 -11.34 6.14
C TRP A 250 -5.93 -10.41 6.15
N MET A 251 -5.23 -10.30 7.28
CA MET A 251 -3.95 -9.60 7.41
C MET A 251 -2.85 -10.59 7.80
N LEU A 252 -1.61 -10.11 7.80
CA LEU A 252 -0.43 -10.90 8.08
C LEU A 252 -0.22 -11.11 9.58
N ALA A 253 0.47 -12.19 9.94
CA ALA A 253 0.85 -12.51 11.29
C ALA A 253 2.20 -11.88 11.69
N SER A 254 2.47 -11.87 13.01
CA SER A 254 3.81 -11.71 13.59
C SER A 254 4.27 -13.06 14.15
N TYR A 255 5.58 -13.29 14.21
CA TYR A 255 6.15 -14.54 14.70
C TYR A 255 7.26 -14.29 15.73
N ASP A 256 7.16 -14.98 16.88
CA ASP A 256 8.20 -15.02 17.91
C ASP A 256 8.98 -16.35 17.82
N PRO A 257 10.22 -16.35 17.31
CA PRO A 257 11.00 -17.57 17.15
C PRO A 257 11.48 -18.17 18.49
N GLU A 258 11.54 -17.38 19.57
CA GLU A 258 11.93 -17.87 20.90
C GLU A 258 10.77 -18.63 21.55
N LEU A 259 9.54 -18.08 21.47
CA LEU A 259 8.35 -18.70 22.01
C LEU A 259 7.72 -19.74 21.07
N LYS A 260 8.14 -19.78 19.80
CA LYS A 260 7.53 -20.60 18.75
C LYS A 260 6.04 -20.31 18.57
N LEU A 261 5.65 -19.03 18.71
CA LEU A 261 4.26 -18.59 18.63
C LEU A 261 4.05 -17.62 17.46
N ILE A 262 2.99 -17.89 16.71
CA ILE A 262 2.46 -17.01 15.65
C ILE A 262 1.30 -16.23 16.25
N TYR A 263 1.29 -14.91 16.04
CA TYR A 263 0.20 -14.03 16.50
C TYR A 263 -0.59 -13.53 15.31
N MET A 264 -1.83 -13.97 15.21
CA MET A 264 -2.72 -13.61 14.11
C MET A 264 -4.04 -13.06 14.62
N GLY A 265 -4.57 -12.06 13.93
CA GLY A 265 -5.85 -11.45 14.26
C GLY A 265 -6.99 -12.00 13.44
N THR A 266 -8.19 -11.98 14.03
CA THR A 266 -9.42 -12.41 13.35
C THR A 266 -10.40 -11.27 13.16
N SER A 267 -11.30 -11.41 12.16
CA SER A 267 -12.34 -10.46 11.82
C SER A 267 -13.66 -10.72 12.57
N VAL A 268 -14.65 -9.89 12.29
CA VAL A 268 -16.02 -10.07 12.75
C VAL A 268 -16.66 -11.35 12.20
N SER A 269 -17.61 -11.94 12.91
CA SER A 269 -18.51 -12.98 12.35
C SER A 269 -19.69 -12.33 11.62
N ALA A 270 -20.23 -12.99 10.59
CA ALA A 270 -21.41 -12.53 9.87
C ALA A 270 -22.68 -13.33 10.28
N PRO A 271 -23.86 -12.65 10.26
CA PRO A 271 -24.02 -11.20 10.18
C PRO A 271 -23.39 -10.49 11.38
N ALA A 272 -22.90 -9.25 11.18
CA ALA A 272 -22.19 -8.52 12.23
C ALA A 272 -23.10 -8.20 13.44
N PRO A 273 -24.36 -7.75 13.28
CA PRO A 273 -25.27 -7.56 14.42
C PRO A 273 -25.67 -8.88 15.04
N LYS A 274 -25.31 -9.10 16.32
CA LYS A 274 -25.51 -10.37 17.02
C LYS A 274 -26.99 -10.68 17.31
N ILE A 275 -27.88 -9.69 17.26
CA ILE A 275 -29.33 -9.90 17.30
C ILE A 275 -29.85 -10.73 16.11
N ALA A 276 -29.09 -10.80 15.02
CA ALA A 276 -29.38 -11.65 13.87
C ALA A 276 -28.90 -13.11 14.04
N LEU A 277 -28.15 -13.41 15.12
CA LEU A 277 -27.68 -14.73 15.49
C LEU A 277 -28.35 -15.22 16.79
N ALA A 278 -27.58 -15.62 17.79
CA ALA A 278 -28.11 -16.06 19.09
C ALA A 278 -28.33 -14.90 20.09
N GLY A 279 -28.02 -13.65 19.73
CA GLY A 279 -28.18 -12.47 20.57
C GLY A 279 -26.88 -11.94 21.17
N ASN A 280 -26.99 -10.85 21.94
CA ASN A 280 -25.86 -10.08 22.44
C ASN A 280 -25.13 -10.69 23.65
N ASP A 281 -25.63 -11.78 24.21
CA ASP A 281 -25.08 -12.41 25.42
C ASP A 281 -23.95 -13.41 25.15
N TYR A 282 -23.64 -13.68 23.90
CA TYR A 282 -22.63 -14.66 23.47
C TYR A 282 -21.39 -14.01 22.88
N SER A 283 -20.25 -14.70 22.92
CA SER A 283 -18.96 -14.15 22.49
C SER A 283 -18.50 -14.63 21.11
N TYR A 284 -19.11 -15.64 20.52
CA TYR A 284 -18.88 -16.08 19.13
C TYR A 284 -17.42 -16.32 18.78
N LEU A 285 -16.68 -17.04 19.64
CA LEU A 285 -15.23 -17.24 19.45
C LEU A 285 -14.93 -18.01 18.14
N TYR A 286 -13.87 -17.62 17.40
CA TYR A 286 -12.85 -16.62 17.80
C TYR A 286 -12.97 -15.29 17.03
N HIS A 287 -14.15 -14.73 16.86
CA HIS A 287 -14.23 -13.44 16.19
C HIS A 287 -13.52 -12.32 16.98
N ASN A 288 -12.99 -11.32 16.25
CA ASN A 288 -12.30 -10.15 16.78
C ASN A 288 -11.27 -10.45 17.88
N SER A 289 -10.48 -11.49 17.66
CA SER A 289 -9.52 -11.99 18.62
C SER A 289 -8.08 -11.88 18.10
N THR A 290 -7.14 -11.80 19.03
CA THR A 290 -5.75 -12.20 18.78
C THR A 290 -5.63 -13.67 19.14
N LEU A 291 -5.10 -14.46 18.22
CA LEU A 291 -4.76 -15.85 18.44
C LEU A 291 -3.25 -16.00 18.54
N ALA A 292 -2.76 -16.74 19.54
CA ALA A 292 -1.40 -17.26 19.56
C ALA A 292 -1.43 -18.72 19.17
N LEU A 293 -0.79 -19.05 18.06
CA LEU A 293 -0.74 -20.40 17.52
C LEU A 293 0.67 -20.97 17.69
N ASP A 294 0.76 -22.18 18.14
CA ASP A 294 1.98 -22.97 18.13
C ASP A 294 2.41 -23.21 16.67
N VAL A 295 3.64 -22.86 16.32
CA VAL A 295 4.10 -22.89 14.92
C VAL A 295 4.14 -24.29 14.34
N GLU A 296 4.45 -25.32 15.15
CA GLU A 296 4.62 -26.69 14.68
C GLU A 296 3.27 -27.41 14.46
N THR A 297 2.25 -27.07 15.28
CA THR A 297 0.99 -27.81 15.31
C THR A 297 -0.24 -27.01 14.88
N GLY A 298 -0.12 -25.70 14.80
CA GLY A 298 -1.25 -24.79 14.56
C GLY A 298 -2.23 -24.68 15.74
N ARG A 299 -1.95 -25.35 16.87
CA ARG A 299 -2.84 -25.32 18.04
C ARG A 299 -2.91 -23.91 18.63
N ILE A 300 -4.14 -23.43 18.89
CA ILE A 300 -4.35 -22.20 19.62
C ILE A 300 -3.89 -22.40 21.07
N VAL A 301 -2.80 -21.70 21.46
CA VAL A 301 -2.22 -21.76 22.81
C VAL A 301 -2.99 -20.87 23.77
N TRP A 302 -3.30 -19.65 23.30
CA TRP A 302 -4.17 -18.71 23.97
C TRP A 302 -4.86 -17.80 22.96
N HIS A 303 -5.93 -17.14 23.38
CA HIS A 303 -6.60 -16.08 22.63
C HIS A 303 -6.97 -14.92 23.54
N TYR A 304 -7.10 -13.72 22.94
CA TYR A 304 -7.63 -12.54 23.59
C TYR A 304 -8.67 -11.88 22.69
N GLN A 305 -9.93 -11.83 23.15
CA GLN A 305 -11.01 -11.20 22.40
C GLN A 305 -11.08 -9.70 22.70
N HIS A 306 -10.94 -8.88 21.66
CA HIS A 306 -10.88 -7.43 21.76
C HIS A 306 -12.26 -6.77 21.82
N LEU A 307 -13.26 -7.36 21.22
CA LEU A 307 -14.62 -6.83 21.16
C LEU A 307 -15.59 -7.92 20.69
N VAL A 308 -16.78 -7.98 21.28
CA VAL A 308 -17.94 -8.62 20.66
C VAL A 308 -18.61 -7.59 19.77
N ASP A 309 -18.21 -7.58 18.51
CA ASP A 309 -18.55 -6.53 17.55
C ASP A 309 -19.93 -6.74 16.90
N GLN A 310 -20.52 -5.60 16.53
CA GLN A 310 -21.82 -5.49 15.88
C GLN A 310 -21.75 -4.81 14.50
N TRP A 311 -20.56 -4.28 14.09
CA TRP A 311 -20.47 -3.23 13.07
C TRP A 311 -19.34 -3.40 12.04
N ASP A 312 -18.78 -4.58 11.88
CA ASP A 312 -17.60 -4.82 11.03
C ASP A 312 -16.35 -4.07 11.53
N LEU A 313 -16.05 -4.20 12.81
CA LEU A 313 -14.88 -3.59 13.45
C LEU A 313 -13.77 -4.62 13.67
N ASP A 314 -13.26 -5.16 12.59
CA ASP A 314 -12.23 -6.20 12.55
C ASP A 314 -11.00 -5.94 13.42
N HIS A 315 -10.41 -7.03 13.96
CA HIS A 315 -9.17 -7.00 14.75
C HIS A 315 -8.04 -7.81 14.09
N THR A 316 -7.94 -7.76 12.78
CA THR A 316 -6.93 -8.47 11.99
C THR A 316 -5.60 -7.74 11.85
N MET A 317 -5.52 -6.46 12.25
CA MET A 317 -4.34 -5.63 12.06
C MET A 317 -3.12 -6.23 12.77
N PRO A 318 -1.91 -6.09 12.19
CA PRO A 318 -0.70 -6.71 12.74
C PRO A 318 -0.35 -6.19 14.13
N ARG A 319 0.30 -7.06 14.89
CA ARG A 319 0.78 -6.77 16.24
C ARG A 319 2.30 -6.68 16.22
N MET A 320 2.82 -5.70 16.94
CA MET A 320 4.26 -5.52 17.12
C MET A 320 4.74 -6.29 18.33
N LEU A 321 5.84 -7.04 18.21
CA LEU A 321 6.48 -7.75 19.29
C LEU A 321 7.59 -6.89 19.86
N VAL A 322 7.50 -6.50 21.12
CA VAL A 322 8.49 -5.63 21.79
C VAL A 322 8.88 -6.22 23.14
N ASP A 323 10.16 -6.29 23.42
CA ASP A 323 10.67 -6.68 24.75
C ASP A 323 11.07 -5.42 25.49
N ASP A 324 10.27 -5.04 26.49
CA ASP A 324 10.49 -3.81 27.24
C ASP A 324 9.85 -3.84 28.64
N VAL A 325 10.25 -2.91 29.48
CA VAL A 325 9.54 -2.64 30.73
C VAL A 325 8.16 -2.06 30.41
N VAL A 326 7.18 -2.39 31.24
CA VAL A 326 5.81 -1.88 31.12
C VAL A 326 5.51 -1.01 32.33
N ALA A 327 5.27 0.27 32.10
CA ALA A 327 5.01 1.25 33.16
C ALA A 327 3.95 2.26 32.70
N PRO A 328 2.69 1.81 32.47
CA PRO A 328 1.64 2.66 31.92
C PRO A 328 1.35 3.84 32.83
N ASP A 329 1.19 5.02 32.24
CA ASP A 329 0.80 6.22 32.94
C ASP A 329 -0.71 6.24 33.17
N PRO A 330 -1.19 6.23 34.43
CA PRO A 330 -2.63 6.21 34.70
C PRO A 330 -3.40 7.44 34.20
N SER A 331 -2.70 8.53 33.88
CA SER A 331 -3.33 9.72 33.28
C SER A 331 -3.52 9.63 31.76
N GLU A 332 -2.86 8.68 31.12
CA GLU A 332 -2.83 8.53 29.66
C GLU A 332 -3.51 7.25 29.16
N VAL A 333 -3.42 6.17 29.93
CA VAL A 333 -4.06 4.89 29.59
C VAL A 333 -5.45 4.80 30.21
N ALA A 334 -6.42 4.30 29.46
CA ALA A 334 -7.79 4.19 29.97
C ALA A 334 -7.98 2.97 30.88
N TRP A 335 -7.27 1.88 30.59
CA TRP A 335 -7.40 0.61 31.31
C TRP A 335 -6.03 -0.02 31.49
N MET A 336 -5.75 -0.58 32.67
CA MET A 336 -4.49 -1.24 32.96
C MET A 336 -4.64 -2.35 34.00
N ALA A 337 -3.77 -3.35 33.92
CA ALA A 337 -3.70 -4.43 34.91
C ALA A 337 -3.17 -3.89 36.27
N PRO A 338 -3.74 -4.35 37.38
CA PRO A 338 -3.35 -3.88 38.71
C PRO A 338 -2.01 -4.46 39.19
N ASP A 339 -1.50 -5.51 38.55
CA ASP A 339 -0.36 -6.30 38.97
C ASP A 339 0.83 -6.25 38.03
N ILE A 340 0.99 -5.14 37.28
CA ILE A 340 2.18 -4.89 36.50
C ILE A 340 3.38 -4.70 37.44
N GLU A 341 4.42 -5.52 37.25
CA GLU A 341 5.63 -5.49 38.07
C GLU A 341 6.58 -4.39 37.59
N ALA A 342 6.85 -3.42 38.44
CA ALA A 342 7.74 -2.31 38.10
C ALA A 342 9.17 -2.81 37.83
N GLY A 343 9.73 -2.39 36.70
CA GLY A 343 11.09 -2.74 36.24
C GLY A 343 11.26 -4.13 35.64
N ARG A 344 10.20 -4.95 35.59
CA ARG A 344 10.21 -6.21 34.85
C ARG A 344 10.17 -5.92 33.34
N VAL A 345 11.03 -6.59 32.60
CA VAL A 345 10.91 -6.68 31.14
C VAL A 345 9.86 -7.71 30.79
N TYR A 346 8.85 -7.31 30.04
CA TYR A 346 7.81 -8.17 29.50
C TYR A 346 8.08 -8.43 28.03
N LYS A 347 7.70 -9.61 27.56
CA LYS A 347 7.53 -9.89 26.15
C LYS A 347 6.16 -9.36 25.75
N VAL A 348 6.11 -8.17 25.17
CA VAL A 348 4.83 -7.51 24.85
C VAL A 348 4.39 -7.75 23.42
N LEU A 349 3.08 -7.90 23.25
CA LEU A 349 2.35 -7.80 21.99
C LEU A 349 1.55 -6.50 22.03
N THR A 350 1.86 -5.55 21.14
CA THR A 350 1.28 -4.19 21.22
C THR A 350 0.93 -3.61 19.84
N GLY A 351 0.16 -2.54 19.84
CA GLY A 351 -0.25 -1.78 18.66
C GLY A 351 -1.76 -1.60 18.58
N VAL A 352 -2.23 -0.95 17.50
CA VAL A 352 -3.67 -0.83 17.23
C VAL A 352 -4.13 -2.09 16.50
N SER A 353 -4.64 -3.04 17.26
CA SER A 353 -4.98 -4.38 16.78
C SER A 353 -6.25 -4.45 15.94
N GLY A 354 -7.05 -3.36 15.87
CA GLY A 354 -8.32 -3.39 15.17
C GLY A 354 -8.88 -2.03 14.80
N LYS A 355 -9.96 -2.08 14.04
CA LYS A 355 -10.71 -0.90 13.54
C LYS A 355 -11.17 0.08 14.64
N PRO A 356 -11.44 -0.30 15.91
CA PRO A 356 -11.77 0.67 16.95
C PRO A 356 -10.68 1.72 17.26
N GLY A 357 -9.45 1.51 16.78
CA GLY A 357 -8.38 2.48 17.00
C GLY A 357 -7.86 2.50 18.44
N ILE A 358 -7.86 1.36 19.10
CA ILE A 358 -7.38 1.20 20.49
C ILE A 358 -6.02 0.52 20.47
N ILE A 359 -5.02 1.14 21.09
CA ILE A 359 -3.77 0.46 21.40
C ILE A 359 -4.04 -0.51 22.54
N THR A 360 -3.75 -1.79 22.28
CA THR A 360 -3.85 -2.86 23.27
C THR A 360 -2.50 -3.50 23.45
N THR A 361 -2.07 -3.66 24.71
CA THR A 361 -0.79 -4.27 25.08
C THR A 361 -1.05 -5.49 25.94
N LEU A 362 -0.56 -6.64 25.47
CA LEU A 362 -0.68 -7.94 26.12
C LEU A 362 0.71 -8.50 26.44
N ASP A 363 0.82 -9.33 27.46
CA ASP A 363 1.94 -10.25 27.64
C ASP A 363 1.82 -11.34 26.55
N ARG A 364 2.79 -11.44 25.65
CA ARG A 364 2.65 -12.33 24.48
C ARG A 364 2.94 -13.80 24.77
N GLU A 365 3.52 -14.11 25.95
CA GLU A 365 3.68 -15.49 26.40
C GLU A 365 2.34 -16.11 26.82
N THR A 366 1.46 -15.27 27.43
CA THR A 366 0.27 -15.77 28.13
C THR A 366 -1.06 -15.23 27.61
N GLY A 367 -1.03 -14.17 26.79
CA GLY A 367 -2.21 -13.42 26.36
C GLY A 367 -2.77 -12.50 27.46
N LYS A 368 -2.07 -12.37 28.62
CA LYS A 368 -2.53 -11.53 29.73
C LYS A 368 -2.59 -10.06 29.32
N PHE A 369 -3.73 -9.43 29.62
CA PHE A 369 -3.91 -8.00 29.43
C PHE A 369 -2.95 -7.20 30.34
N LEU A 370 -2.29 -6.20 29.76
CA LEU A 370 -1.43 -5.28 30.50
C LEU A 370 -2.04 -3.88 30.54
N TRP A 371 -2.25 -3.25 29.38
CA TRP A 371 -2.93 -1.97 29.32
C TRP A 371 -3.55 -1.70 27.96
N ALA A 372 -4.51 -0.76 27.90
CA ALA A 372 -5.06 -0.27 26.66
C ALA A 372 -5.49 1.20 26.74
N ARG A 373 -5.47 1.87 25.59
CA ARG A 373 -5.94 3.24 25.44
C ARG A 373 -6.56 3.49 24.07
N PRO A 374 -7.66 4.26 23.98
CA PRO A 374 -8.17 4.80 22.73
C PRO A 374 -7.17 5.83 22.14
N THR A 375 -7.14 5.92 20.82
CA THR A 375 -6.39 6.97 20.10
C THR A 375 -7.35 7.95 19.41
N VAL A 376 -8.31 7.45 18.65
CA VAL A 376 -9.38 8.25 18.04
C VAL A 376 -10.66 8.14 18.87
N ARG A 377 -11.66 8.99 18.56
CA ARG A 377 -12.98 8.86 19.20
C ARG A 377 -13.55 7.47 18.97
N GLN A 378 -13.96 6.82 20.05
CA GLN A 378 -14.66 5.53 20.01
C GLN A 378 -15.80 5.50 21.03
N ASN A 379 -16.90 4.83 20.68
CA ASN A 379 -18.05 4.54 21.56
C ASN A 379 -18.47 3.07 21.44
N VAL A 380 -17.53 2.18 21.17
CA VAL A 380 -17.81 0.75 21.01
C VAL A 380 -17.33 -0.08 22.21
N ILE A 381 -16.36 0.41 22.97
CA ILE A 381 -15.87 -0.21 24.20
C ILE A 381 -16.06 0.78 25.36
N SER A 382 -16.83 0.39 26.36
CA SER A 382 -17.03 1.18 27.58
C SER A 382 -16.00 0.86 28.66
N HIS A 383 -15.55 -0.40 28.75
CA HIS A 383 -14.63 -0.83 29.79
C HIS A 383 -13.82 -2.06 29.39
N ILE A 384 -12.55 -2.10 29.89
CA ILE A 384 -11.74 -3.31 29.93
C ILE A 384 -11.36 -3.57 31.37
N ASP A 385 -11.75 -4.71 31.90
CA ASP A 385 -11.40 -5.12 33.28
C ASP A 385 -9.89 -5.37 33.39
N GLY A 386 -9.20 -4.62 34.20
CA GLY A 386 -7.74 -4.69 34.30
C GLY A 386 -7.22 -6.03 34.81
N ALA A 387 -7.97 -6.74 35.64
CA ALA A 387 -7.50 -8.01 36.23
C ALA A 387 -7.68 -9.20 35.27
N THR A 388 -8.74 -9.18 34.46
CA THR A 388 -9.09 -10.29 33.57
C THR A 388 -8.86 -10.00 32.10
N GLY A 389 -8.73 -8.73 31.71
CA GLY A 389 -8.70 -8.27 30.32
C GLY A 389 -10.07 -8.31 29.62
N ARG A 390 -11.14 -8.66 30.34
CA ARG A 390 -12.47 -8.78 29.74
C ARG A 390 -12.99 -7.45 29.23
N VAL A 391 -13.37 -7.42 27.96
CA VAL A 391 -13.90 -6.24 27.28
C VAL A 391 -15.41 -6.19 27.42
N THR A 392 -15.94 -5.00 27.74
CA THR A 392 -17.38 -4.70 27.79
C THR A 392 -17.72 -3.70 26.67
N ALA A 393 -18.61 -4.09 25.77
CA ALA A 393 -19.11 -3.21 24.74
C ALA A 393 -19.88 -2.03 25.35
N ASP A 394 -19.84 -0.88 24.65
CA ASP A 394 -20.67 0.27 25.06
C ASP A 394 -22.11 0.03 24.63
N PRO A 395 -23.07 0.06 25.57
CA PRO A 395 -24.49 -0.17 25.24
C PRO A 395 -25.07 0.79 24.18
N SER A 396 -24.49 2.00 24.05
CA SER A 396 -24.93 2.98 23.04
C SER A 396 -24.63 2.55 21.61
N SER A 397 -23.76 1.58 21.42
CA SER A 397 -23.39 1.01 20.11
C SER A 397 -23.84 -0.43 19.91
N VAL A 398 -24.62 -1.01 20.84
CA VAL A 398 -25.11 -2.39 20.73
C VAL A 398 -26.58 -2.36 20.28
N PRO A 399 -26.91 -2.83 19.07
CA PRO A 399 -28.28 -2.83 18.59
C PRO A 399 -29.13 -3.86 19.35
N THR A 400 -30.36 -3.45 19.70
CA THR A 400 -31.38 -4.31 20.33
C THR A 400 -32.57 -4.52 19.42
N GLU A 401 -32.68 -3.73 18.35
CA GLU A 401 -33.78 -3.77 17.37
C GLU A 401 -33.18 -3.56 15.96
N PHE A 402 -33.83 -4.18 14.95
CA PHE A 402 -33.48 -3.95 13.56
C PHE A 402 -33.97 -2.60 13.05
N GLY A 403 -33.23 -2.00 12.11
CA GLY A 403 -33.59 -0.77 11.43
C GLY A 403 -33.43 0.51 12.25
N VAL A 404 -32.99 0.43 13.51
CA VAL A 404 -32.78 1.60 14.37
C VAL A 404 -31.37 2.18 14.14
N PRO A 405 -31.28 3.44 13.65
CA PRO A 405 -29.97 4.08 13.45
C PRO A 405 -29.29 4.41 14.78
N MET A 406 -27.97 4.16 14.85
CA MET A 406 -27.12 4.48 15.99
C MET A 406 -25.86 5.21 15.51
N GLU A 407 -25.34 6.14 16.31
CA GLU A 407 -24.02 6.71 16.06
C GLU A 407 -22.96 5.69 16.52
N VAL A 408 -22.05 5.32 15.61
CA VAL A 408 -20.94 4.42 15.89
C VAL A 408 -19.64 5.09 15.46
N CYS A 409 -18.72 5.24 16.39
CA CYS A 409 -17.39 5.77 16.17
C CYS A 409 -16.33 4.76 16.66
N PRO A 410 -15.37 4.40 15.87
CA PRO A 410 -15.27 4.63 14.42
C PRO A 410 -16.37 3.90 13.63
N SER A 411 -16.61 4.32 12.38
CA SER A 411 -17.50 3.62 11.45
C SER A 411 -16.89 2.28 11.00
N ALA A 412 -17.60 1.51 10.17
CA ALA A 412 -17.07 0.28 9.55
C ALA A 412 -15.77 0.47 8.76
N SER A 413 -15.48 1.70 8.26
CA SER A 413 -14.18 2.02 7.67
C SER A 413 -13.04 1.99 8.67
N GLY A 414 -13.34 2.08 9.95
CA GLY A 414 -12.42 1.99 11.07
C GLY A 414 -11.70 3.29 11.42
N GLY A 415 -11.16 3.34 12.64
CA GLY A 415 -10.11 4.25 13.07
C GLY A 415 -8.74 3.75 12.63
N ALA A 416 -8.57 2.43 12.49
CA ALA A 416 -7.47 1.76 11.82
C ALA A 416 -8.03 0.79 10.78
N ASN A 417 -7.24 0.45 9.77
CA ASN A 417 -7.58 -0.54 8.77
C ASN A 417 -6.27 -1.22 8.30
N TYR A 418 -6.15 -1.67 7.04
CA TYR A 418 -4.96 -2.36 6.52
C TYR A 418 -3.66 -1.56 6.67
N MET A 419 -3.74 -0.24 6.80
CA MET A 419 -2.57 0.62 6.92
C MET A 419 -1.76 0.28 8.17
N ALA A 420 -0.49 -0.02 7.98
CA ALA A 420 0.37 -0.48 9.07
C ALA A 420 1.13 0.66 9.75
N GLY A 421 1.20 0.58 11.07
CA GLY A 421 2.07 1.40 11.90
C GLY A 421 3.52 0.92 11.90
N SER A 422 4.36 1.56 12.71
CA SER A 422 5.77 1.19 12.91
C SER A 422 6.18 1.41 14.36
N TYR A 423 7.14 0.63 14.83
CA TYR A 423 7.82 0.87 16.12
C TYR A 423 9.26 1.29 15.85
N SER A 424 9.74 2.32 16.56
CA SER A 424 11.14 2.70 16.53
C SER A 424 11.83 2.36 17.85
N PRO A 425 12.87 1.51 17.84
CA PRO A 425 13.66 1.23 19.04
C PRO A 425 14.49 2.44 19.49
N LEU A 426 14.80 3.39 18.59
CA LEU A 426 15.54 4.61 18.94
C LEU A 426 14.78 5.49 19.91
N THR A 427 13.46 5.56 19.74
CA THR A 427 12.57 6.42 20.55
C THR A 427 11.66 5.63 21.47
N ARG A 428 11.64 4.28 21.36
CA ARG A 428 10.70 3.39 22.04
C ARG A 428 9.25 3.81 21.81
N THR A 429 8.92 4.16 20.56
CA THR A 429 7.66 4.79 20.19
C THR A 429 6.93 4.00 19.12
N ILE A 430 5.64 3.82 19.33
CA ILE A 430 4.70 3.29 18.34
C ILE A 430 4.17 4.48 17.52
N TYR A 431 4.33 4.43 16.21
CA TYR A 431 3.75 5.38 15.25
C TYR A 431 2.62 4.68 14.51
N TRP A 432 1.41 5.22 14.57
CA TRP A 432 0.26 4.57 13.96
C TRP A 432 -0.58 5.50 13.11
N PRO A 433 -0.88 5.12 11.84
CA PRO A 433 -1.79 5.86 10.97
C PRO A 433 -3.23 5.54 11.34
N LEU A 434 -4.04 6.58 11.51
CA LEU A 434 -5.42 6.47 11.97
C LEU A 434 -6.36 7.33 11.15
N LEU A 435 -7.65 6.96 11.16
CA LEU A 435 -8.73 7.68 10.53
C LEU A 435 -9.76 8.13 11.58
N ASN A 436 -10.17 9.38 11.51
CA ASN A 436 -11.16 9.96 12.40
C ASN A 436 -12.57 9.80 11.81
N THR A 437 -13.09 8.56 11.79
CA THR A 437 -14.40 8.23 11.22
C THR A 437 -15.45 8.05 12.27
N CYS A 438 -16.70 8.36 11.93
CA CYS A 438 -17.91 7.96 12.60
C CYS A 438 -18.94 7.48 11.54
N GLY A 439 -20.03 6.88 11.96
CA GLY A 439 -21.12 6.48 11.06
C GLY A 439 -22.46 6.48 11.77
N GLU A 440 -23.51 6.77 11.00
CA GLU A 440 -24.86 6.38 11.35
C GLU A 440 -25.06 4.97 10.81
N MET A 441 -25.29 4.02 11.71
CA MET A 441 -25.31 2.60 11.38
C MET A 441 -26.57 1.95 11.95
N SER A 442 -27.13 0.96 11.24
CA SER A 442 -28.27 0.19 11.71
C SER A 442 -28.15 -1.29 11.37
N ALA A 443 -28.62 -2.14 12.28
CA ALA A 443 -28.74 -3.56 12.04
C ALA A 443 -29.87 -3.83 11.03
N LEU A 444 -29.63 -4.66 10.03
CA LEU A 444 -30.60 -5.07 9.03
C LEU A 444 -31.24 -6.42 9.42
N ASP A 445 -32.56 -6.54 9.22
CA ASP A 445 -33.23 -7.81 9.41
C ASP A 445 -32.80 -8.79 8.31
N PRO A 446 -32.24 -9.96 8.63
CA PRO A 446 -31.88 -10.97 7.64
C PRO A 446 -33.06 -11.46 6.77
N ALA A 447 -34.27 -11.36 7.25
CA ALA A 447 -35.46 -11.75 6.49
C ALA A 447 -35.72 -10.81 5.30
N ASP A 448 -35.44 -9.52 5.48
CA ASP A 448 -35.64 -8.49 4.44
C ASP A 448 -34.35 -8.19 3.65
N ASN A 449 -33.16 -8.44 4.25
CA ASN A 449 -31.87 -8.16 3.70
C ASN A 449 -30.96 -9.38 3.92
N PRO A 450 -30.93 -10.33 3.01
CA PRO A 450 -30.04 -11.49 3.10
C PRO A 450 -28.56 -11.15 2.83
N GLY A 451 -28.21 -9.86 2.83
CA GLY A 451 -26.86 -9.38 2.56
C GLY A 451 -25.88 -9.73 3.67
N VAL A 452 -24.66 -9.90 3.25
CA VAL A 452 -23.50 -10.49 3.87
C VAL A 452 -23.21 -9.99 5.29
N TYR A 453 -23.15 -8.68 5.47
CA TYR A 453 -22.75 -8.11 6.77
C TYR A 453 -23.93 -7.79 7.70
N GLY A 454 -25.14 -7.69 7.16
CA GLY A 454 -26.35 -7.38 7.94
C GLY A 454 -26.36 -5.96 8.52
N ILE A 455 -25.65 -5.01 7.94
CA ILE A 455 -25.55 -3.61 8.39
C ILE A 455 -25.84 -2.63 7.25
N ALA A 456 -26.52 -1.52 7.58
CA ALA A 456 -26.51 -0.32 6.78
C ALA A 456 -25.57 0.70 7.43
N THR A 457 -24.80 1.42 6.63
CA THR A 457 -23.83 2.40 7.15
C THR A 457 -23.80 3.66 6.30
N ARG A 458 -23.76 4.81 6.95
CA ARG A 458 -23.47 6.11 6.36
C ARG A 458 -22.32 6.75 7.13
N GLY A 459 -21.09 6.56 6.60
CA GLY A 459 -19.88 7.09 7.22
C GLY A 459 -19.74 8.60 7.05
N TYR A 460 -19.11 9.24 8.04
CA TYR A 460 -18.72 10.66 8.02
C TYR A 460 -17.48 10.87 8.88
N ILE A 461 -16.81 12.01 8.70
CA ILE A 461 -15.64 12.38 9.52
C ILE A 461 -16.16 12.83 10.90
N ASN A 462 -15.50 12.37 11.96
CA ASN A 462 -15.80 12.81 13.32
C ASN A 462 -15.88 14.35 13.38
N PRO A 463 -17.01 14.94 13.83
CA PRO A 463 -17.17 16.41 13.86
C PRO A 463 -16.14 17.13 14.74
N ASP A 464 -15.62 16.47 15.76
CA ASP A 464 -14.75 17.08 16.76
C ASP A 464 -13.33 17.38 16.24
N VAL A 465 -12.97 16.87 15.04
CA VAL A 465 -11.63 17.02 14.48
C VAL A 465 -11.55 18.07 13.35
N ASN A 466 -12.52 18.95 13.21
CA ASN A 466 -12.54 20.04 12.22
C ASN A 466 -12.25 19.56 10.77
N GLY A 467 -12.80 18.40 10.39
CA GLY A 467 -12.64 17.83 9.07
C GLY A 467 -11.30 17.14 8.81
N MET A 468 -10.43 16.97 9.79
CA MET A 468 -9.17 16.24 9.68
C MET A 468 -9.42 14.74 9.76
N LEU A 469 -9.44 14.07 8.59
CA LEU A 469 -9.70 12.64 8.51
C LEU A 469 -8.51 11.81 9.00
N GLY A 470 -7.30 12.14 8.60
CA GLY A 470 -6.08 11.39 8.91
C GLY A 470 -5.38 11.90 10.17
N SER A 471 -4.85 10.98 10.96
CA SER A 471 -3.99 11.29 12.11
C SER A 471 -2.82 10.30 12.19
N ILE A 472 -1.63 10.76 12.58
CA ILE A 472 -0.54 9.89 13.03
C ILE A 472 -0.36 10.13 14.51
N TYR A 473 -0.48 9.07 15.29
CA TYR A 473 -0.17 9.09 16.72
C TYR A 473 1.22 8.51 16.96
N ALA A 474 2.05 9.26 17.70
CA ALA A 474 3.30 8.77 18.26
C ALA A 474 3.09 8.53 19.77
N VAL A 475 3.11 7.26 20.16
CA VAL A 475 2.81 6.84 21.53
C VAL A 475 4.01 6.09 22.11
N ASP A 476 4.46 6.50 23.26
CA ASP A 476 5.51 5.82 24.02
C ASP A 476 5.06 4.40 24.39
N ALA A 477 5.79 3.39 23.94
CA ALA A 477 5.41 1.99 24.09
C ALA A 477 5.45 1.50 25.57
N VAL A 478 6.23 2.17 26.41
CA VAL A 478 6.40 1.80 27.82
C VAL A 478 5.28 2.38 28.67
N THR A 479 4.97 3.66 28.45
CA THR A 479 4.09 4.44 29.33
C THR A 479 2.70 4.67 28.75
N GLY A 480 2.50 4.42 27.46
CA GLY A 480 1.27 4.76 26.74
C GLY A 480 1.07 6.27 26.54
N ARG A 481 2.04 7.13 26.91
CA ARG A 481 1.92 8.59 26.72
C ARG A 481 1.99 8.98 25.27
N THR A 482 1.13 9.91 24.87
CA THR A 482 1.23 10.56 23.56
C THR A 482 2.46 11.49 23.56
N ARG A 483 3.39 11.27 22.63
CA ARG A 483 4.52 12.16 22.37
C ARG A 483 4.13 13.31 21.47
N TRP A 484 3.44 13.00 20.37
CA TRP A 484 2.86 13.98 19.45
C TRP A 484 1.74 13.35 18.62
N VAL A 485 0.91 14.20 18.03
CA VAL A 485 -0.13 13.82 17.05
C VAL A 485 0.00 14.75 15.85
N HIS A 486 0.03 14.19 14.67
CA HIS A 486 -0.06 14.93 13.42
C HIS A 486 -1.42 14.68 12.78
N ASN A 487 -2.21 15.75 12.60
CA ASN A 487 -3.54 15.69 11.98
C ASN A 487 -3.49 16.29 10.57
N GLN A 488 -4.22 15.68 9.63
CA GLN A 488 -4.28 16.13 8.24
C GLN A 488 -5.65 15.84 7.60
N ARG A 489 -5.94 16.57 6.50
CA ARG A 489 -7.23 16.44 5.82
C ARG A 489 -7.40 15.09 5.14
N ALA A 490 -6.38 14.59 4.45
CA ALA A 490 -6.40 13.30 3.77
C ALA A 490 -6.20 12.14 4.75
N GLY A 491 -6.75 10.97 4.43
CA GLY A 491 -6.48 9.73 5.18
C GLY A 491 -4.99 9.36 5.12
N VAL A 492 -4.41 9.03 6.28
CA VAL A 492 -3.02 8.55 6.38
C VAL A 492 -2.95 7.10 5.91
N GLN A 493 -1.87 6.76 5.23
CA GLN A 493 -1.57 5.41 4.77
C GLN A 493 -0.42 4.79 5.59
N SER A 494 0.07 3.63 5.16
CA SER A 494 1.12 2.89 5.87
C SER A 494 2.41 3.70 6.03
N LEU A 495 3.15 3.44 7.10
CA LEU A 495 4.37 4.14 7.43
C LEU A 495 5.48 3.18 7.88
N ILE A 496 6.73 3.67 7.81
CA ILE A 496 7.93 3.00 8.33
C ILE A 496 8.78 3.98 9.12
N THR A 497 9.65 3.45 9.98
CA THR A 497 10.66 4.23 10.69
C THR A 497 12.07 3.78 10.30
N THR A 498 13.06 4.68 10.41
CA THR A 498 14.44 4.39 10.02
C THR A 498 15.45 4.79 11.09
N GLY A 499 16.67 4.21 11.02
CA GLY A 499 17.81 4.57 11.85
C GLY A 499 18.22 6.04 11.74
N GLY A 500 17.92 6.69 10.61
CA GLY A 500 18.12 8.13 10.41
C GLY A 500 17.14 9.04 11.16
N GLY A 501 16.32 8.50 12.06
CA GLY A 501 15.38 9.26 12.89
C GLY A 501 14.15 9.78 12.16
N LEU A 502 13.78 9.13 11.05
CA LEU A 502 12.67 9.53 10.18
C LEU A 502 11.49 8.56 10.24
N VAL A 503 10.27 9.11 10.12
CA VAL A 503 9.03 8.40 9.78
C VAL A 503 8.69 8.71 8.33
N PHE A 504 8.69 7.73 7.43
CA PHE A 504 8.15 7.88 6.08
C PHE A 504 6.69 7.45 6.06
N ALA A 505 5.82 8.29 5.54
CA ALA A 505 4.38 8.03 5.47
C ALA A 505 3.77 8.56 4.17
N GLY A 506 2.68 7.93 3.75
CA GLY A 506 1.88 8.37 2.63
C GLY A 506 0.50 8.86 3.05
N GLU A 507 -0.23 9.47 2.10
CA GLU A 507 -1.63 9.85 2.32
C GLU A 507 -2.49 9.63 1.08
N ALA A 508 -3.79 9.58 1.30
CA ALA A 508 -4.78 9.37 0.25
C ALA A 508 -4.83 10.50 -0.78
N GLY A 509 -4.38 11.70 -0.45
CA GLY A 509 -4.26 12.85 -1.37
C GLY A 509 -3.04 12.79 -2.31
N GLY A 510 -2.23 11.73 -2.22
CA GLY A 510 -1.07 11.51 -3.09
C GLY A 510 0.24 12.07 -2.55
N ARG A 511 0.27 12.65 -1.36
CA ARG A 511 1.50 13.14 -0.75
C ARG A 511 2.24 11.99 -0.05
N PHE A 512 3.53 11.86 -0.33
CA PHE A 512 4.49 11.03 0.40
C PHE A 512 5.47 11.95 1.12
N TYR A 513 5.77 11.68 2.38
CA TYR A 513 6.56 12.61 3.21
C TYR A 513 7.41 11.89 4.25
N ALA A 514 8.46 12.57 4.71
CA ALA A 514 9.29 12.19 5.85
C ALA A 514 9.06 13.15 7.01
N MET A 515 8.94 12.60 8.22
CA MET A 515 8.76 13.35 9.46
C MET A 515 9.91 13.03 10.42
N ASP A 516 10.28 13.99 11.25
CA ASP A 516 11.16 13.76 12.39
C ASP A 516 10.46 12.89 13.43
N GLN A 517 11.08 11.79 13.87
CA GLN A 517 10.51 10.84 14.83
C GLN A 517 10.21 11.49 16.20
N GLY A 518 11.02 12.44 16.63
CA GLY A 518 10.89 13.06 17.95
C GLY A 518 9.80 14.12 18.02
N THR A 519 9.59 14.87 16.93
CA THR A 519 8.72 16.06 16.92
C THR A 519 7.45 15.91 16.08
N GLY A 520 7.42 14.99 15.11
CA GLY A 520 6.33 14.89 14.15
C GLY A 520 6.32 15.99 13.08
N GLU A 521 7.40 16.79 12.98
CA GLU A 521 7.54 17.82 11.94
C GLU A 521 7.84 17.18 10.59
N ILE A 522 7.13 17.60 9.52
CA ILE A 522 7.43 17.18 8.16
C ILE A 522 8.69 17.88 7.69
N VAL A 523 9.75 17.12 7.44
CA VAL A 523 11.07 17.61 7.00
C VAL A 523 11.31 17.44 5.50
N TRP A 524 10.51 16.64 4.83
CA TRP A 524 10.51 16.46 3.37
C TRP A 524 9.14 15.96 2.89
N GLN A 525 8.74 16.34 1.67
CA GLN A 525 7.50 15.84 1.04
C GLN A 525 7.52 15.98 -0.46
N VAL A 526 6.74 15.11 -1.13
CA VAL A 526 6.49 15.14 -2.58
C VAL A 526 5.05 14.68 -2.84
N ASN A 527 4.43 15.21 -3.90
CA ASN A 527 3.13 14.73 -4.39
C ASN A 527 3.36 13.76 -5.54
N LEU A 528 2.81 12.54 -5.42
CA LEU A 528 2.93 11.45 -6.39
C LEU A 528 1.76 11.38 -7.39
N GLY A 529 0.77 12.27 -7.24
CA GLY A 529 -0.36 12.40 -8.15
C GLY A 529 -1.46 11.34 -8.01
N SER A 530 -1.25 10.33 -7.16
CA SER A 530 -2.23 9.27 -6.87
C SER A 530 -2.12 8.86 -5.41
N SER A 531 -3.19 8.29 -4.82
CA SER A 531 -3.20 7.88 -3.42
C SER A 531 -2.05 6.91 -3.11
N VAL A 532 -1.33 7.15 -2.02
CA VAL A 532 -0.21 6.31 -1.59
C VAL A 532 -0.76 5.13 -0.80
N THR A 533 -1.06 4.02 -1.48
CA THR A 533 -1.77 2.88 -0.87
C THR A 533 -0.87 1.72 -0.46
N GLY A 534 0.31 1.60 -1.07
CA GLY A 534 1.26 0.53 -0.77
C GLY A 534 2.06 0.75 0.51
N TYR A 535 2.72 -0.29 0.95
CA TYR A 535 3.59 -0.24 2.12
C TYR A 535 4.98 0.26 1.72
N PRO A 536 5.52 1.31 2.39
CA PRO A 536 6.88 1.75 2.12
C PRO A 536 7.91 0.71 2.55
N ALA A 537 9.07 0.70 1.88
CA ALA A 537 10.24 -0.07 2.28
C ALA A 537 11.52 0.74 2.05
N THR A 538 12.60 0.41 2.74
CA THR A 538 13.91 1.01 2.52
C THR A 538 15.00 -0.04 2.55
N TYR A 539 15.96 0.08 1.64
CA TYR A 539 17.00 -0.92 1.37
C TYR A 539 18.27 -0.25 0.84
N THR A 540 19.36 -1.00 0.68
CA THR A 540 20.57 -0.49 0.04
C THR A 540 21.00 -1.37 -1.14
N VAL A 541 21.54 -0.73 -2.17
CA VAL A 541 22.24 -1.38 -3.27
C VAL A 541 23.57 -0.64 -3.48
N ASP A 542 24.67 -1.36 -3.55
CA ASP A 542 26.02 -0.79 -3.70
C ASP A 542 26.33 0.32 -2.67
N GLY A 543 25.81 0.20 -1.44
CA GLY A 543 26.02 1.18 -0.36
C GLY A 543 25.16 2.44 -0.47
N GLN A 544 24.27 2.56 -1.46
CA GLN A 544 23.31 3.65 -1.60
C GLN A 544 21.97 3.22 -0.98
N GLN A 545 21.41 4.05 -0.08
CA GLN A 545 20.09 3.82 0.49
C GLN A 545 18.98 4.33 -0.44
N TYR A 546 17.94 3.53 -0.56
CA TYR A 546 16.72 3.80 -1.33
C TYR A 546 15.48 3.73 -0.45
N VAL A 547 14.44 4.48 -0.81
CA VAL A 547 13.09 4.39 -0.23
C VAL A 547 12.09 4.14 -1.35
N ALA A 548 11.33 3.05 -1.26
CA ALA A 548 10.32 2.64 -2.22
C ALA A 548 8.92 2.81 -1.65
N VAL A 549 7.96 3.22 -2.50
CA VAL A 549 6.54 3.30 -2.16
C VAL A 549 5.68 3.20 -3.40
N SER A 550 4.50 2.59 -3.31
CA SER A 550 3.56 2.52 -4.43
C SER A 550 2.29 3.30 -4.19
N THR A 551 1.67 3.73 -5.30
CA THR A 551 0.37 4.39 -5.34
C THR A 551 -0.68 3.46 -5.91
N GLY A 552 -1.96 3.80 -5.68
CA GLY A 552 -3.09 3.05 -6.18
C GLY A 552 -4.43 3.74 -5.88
N ARG A 553 -5.52 3.01 -6.01
CA ARG A 553 -6.86 3.48 -5.65
C ARG A 553 -7.10 3.31 -4.15
N TRP A 554 -7.50 4.38 -3.48
CA TRP A 554 -7.97 4.32 -2.10
C TRP A 554 -9.50 4.10 -2.03
N LEU A 555 -9.96 3.14 -1.22
CA LEU A 555 -11.37 2.74 -1.17
C LEU A 555 -12.28 3.68 -0.35
N ASN A 556 -11.71 4.51 0.53
CA ASN A 556 -12.45 5.43 1.38
C ASN A 556 -12.44 6.89 0.87
N ASP A 557 -12.35 7.09 -0.44
CA ASP A 557 -12.29 8.40 -1.10
C ASP A 557 -13.53 9.27 -0.84
N SER A 558 -14.69 8.65 -0.56
CA SER A 558 -15.94 9.32 -0.26
C SER A 558 -15.91 10.22 0.99
N TYR A 559 -14.96 10.01 1.92
CA TYR A 559 -14.80 10.89 3.08
C TYR A 559 -14.18 12.25 2.74
N THR A 560 -13.44 12.33 1.65
CA THR A 560 -12.75 13.54 1.19
C THR A 560 -12.94 13.77 -0.31
N PRO A 561 -14.20 13.90 -0.78
CA PRO A 561 -14.49 13.95 -2.22
C PRO A 561 -13.93 15.19 -2.92
N GLU A 562 -13.59 16.25 -2.17
CA GLU A 562 -12.94 17.45 -2.71
C GLU A 562 -11.45 17.24 -3.02
N LEU A 563 -10.83 16.20 -2.47
CA LEU A 563 -9.49 15.79 -2.87
C LEU A 563 -9.62 14.91 -4.11
N VAL A 564 -9.01 15.34 -5.19
CA VAL A 564 -8.99 14.53 -6.41
C VAL A 564 -8.06 13.35 -6.19
N HIS A 565 -8.64 12.19 -5.86
CA HIS A 565 -7.89 10.97 -5.62
C HIS A 565 -7.50 10.34 -6.96
N GLY A 566 -6.20 10.34 -7.29
CA GLY A 566 -5.68 9.57 -8.42
C GLY A 566 -5.82 8.07 -8.15
N THR A 567 -5.92 7.28 -9.21
CA THR A 567 -6.11 5.81 -9.14
C THR A 567 -5.02 5.03 -9.87
N GLN A 568 -3.95 5.71 -10.31
CA GLN A 568 -2.85 5.10 -11.03
C GLN A 568 -1.97 4.28 -10.10
N ASN A 569 -1.72 3.04 -10.47
CA ASN A 569 -0.80 2.16 -9.79
C ASN A 569 0.62 2.44 -10.32
N THR A 570 1.49 2.89 -9.43
CA THR A 570 2.86 3.25 -9.80
C THR A 570 3.79 3.01 -8.61
N LEU A 571 4.93 2.39 -8.86
CA LEU A 571 6.01 2.24 -7.89
C LEU A 571 7.03 3.36 -8.08
N PHE A 572 7.33 4.07 -7.00
CA PHE A 572 8.28 5.18 -6.94
C PHE A 572 9.44 4.80 -6.04
N VAL A 573 10.66 5.14 -6.46
CA VAL A 573 11.87 4.94 -5.65
C VAL A 573 12.68 6.22 -5.57
N PHE A 574 13.14 6.50 -4.36
CA PHE A 574 13.87 7.71 -3.98
C PHE A 574 15.24 7.36 -3.43
N ALA A 575 16.25 8.19 -3.67
CA ALA A 575 17.56 8.12 -3.08
C ALA A 575 18.18 9.51 -2.93
N LEU A 576 19.23 9.62 -2.13
CA LEU A 576 20.07 10.82 -2.12
C LEU A 576 20.89 10.89 -3.42
N PRO A 577 21.25 12.10 -3.90
CA PRO A 577 22.20 12.23 -5.01
C PRO A 577 23.51 11.51 -4.69
N GLU A 578 24.10 10.84 -5.68
CA GLU A 578 25.42 10.22 -5.53
C GLU A 578 26.47 11.26 -5.09
N ALA A 579 27.37 10.88 -4.18
CA ALA A 579 28.44 11.73 -3.71
C ALA A 579 29.36 12.09 -4.89
N GLY A 580 29.30 13.33 -5.35
CA GLY A 580 30.03 13.82 -6.54
C GLY A 580 29.14 14.54 -7.54
N ILE A 581 27.83 14.26 -7.57
CA ILE A 581 26.83 15.04 -8.29
C ILE A 581 26.12 15.92 -7.25
N GLY A 582 26.76 17.05 -6.88
CA GLY A 582 26.10 18.15 -6.19
C GLY A 582 25.93 18.04 -4.67
N GLN A 583 26.99 17.79 -3.89
CA GLN A 583 27.05 18.30 -2.50
C GLN A 583 27.22 19.83 -2.46
N ARG A 584 26.39 20.53 -3.20
CA ARG A 584 26.07 21.92 -2.86
C ARG A 584 24.61 21.88 -2.46
N GLY A 585 24.35 22.06 -1.16
CA GLY A 585 23.01 22.34 -0.66
C GLY A 585 22.34 23.39 -1.54
N PRO A 586 20.99 23.49 -1.57
CA PRO A 586 20.32 24.45 -2.44
C PRO A 586 21.06 25.77 -2.30
N ALA A 587 21.64 26.22 -3.43
CA ALA A 587 22.32 27.50 -3.46
C ALA A 587 21.27 28.52 -3.01
N ARG A 588 21.34 28.93 -1.74
CA ARG A 588 20.55 30.08 -1.27
C ARG A 588 20.92 31.20 -2.22
N ALA A 589 19.95 31.64 -3.02
CA ALA A 589 20.13 32.80 -3.86
C ALA A 589 20.72 33.91 -2.99
N GLN A 590 21.99 34.20 -3.14
CA GLN A 590 22.64 35.28 -2.42
C GLN A 590 22.18 36.54 -3.11
N ILE A 591 21.21 37.20 -2.49
CA ILE A 591 20.83 38.56 -2.86
C ILE A 591 21.98 39.46 -2.38
N ASN A 592 22.63 40.17 -3.30
CA ASN A 592 23.65 41.15 -2.93
C ASN A 592 22.99 42.28 -2.10
N ARG A 593 23.83 43.11 -1.43
CA ARG A 593 23.32 44.21 -0.57
C ARG A 593 22.47 45.26 -1.31
N ARG A 594 22.29 45.17 -2.64
CA ARG A 594 21.42 46.01 -3.47
C ARG A 594 20.11 45.31 -3.89
N GLY A 595 19.88 44.03 -3.46
CA GLY A 595 18.67 43.28 -3.85
C GLY A 595 18.72 42.66 -5.25
N GLU A 596 19.89 42.62 -5.89
CA GLU A 596 20.08 41.99 -7.20
C GLU A 596 20.56 40.54 -7.03
N LEU A 597 20.05 39.61 -7.85
CA LEU A 597 20.51 38.21 -7.91
C LEU A 597 21.96 38.20 -8.41
N ALA A 598 22.86 37.56 -7.64
CA ALA A 598 24.22 37.33 -8.10
C ALA A 598 24.18 36.40 -9.33
N SER A 599 25.03 36.68 -10.33
CA SER A 599 25.13 35.86 -11.55
C SER A 599 25.39 34.39 -11.18
N VAL A 600 24.51 33.50 -11.64
CA VAL A 600 24.63 32.06 -11.44
C VAL A 600 25.68 31.51 -12.42
N ASP A 601 26.62 30.71 -11.93
CA ASP A 601 27.61 30.05 -12.76
C ASP A 601 26.90 29.14 -13.80
N PRO A 602 27.19 29.27 -15.10
CA PRO A 602 26.57 28.48 -16.16
C PRO A 602 26.76 26.97 -16.03
N ALA A 603 27.71 26.48 -15.22
CA ALA A 603 27.96 25.07 -14.96
C ALA A 603 26.95 24.41 -14.00
N LEU A 604 26.00 25.19 -13.41
CA LEU A 604 24.99 24.70 -12.46
C LEU A 604 23.62 24.35 -13.08
N ASN A 605 23.52 24.35 -14.40
CA ASN A 605 22.28 24.11 -15.14
C ASN A 605 21.95 22.62 -15.26
N GLY A 606 21.76 21.93 -14.14
CA GLY A 606 21.50 20.48 -14.22
C GLY A 606 20.43 19.87 -13.33
N ILE A 607 20.00 20.52 -12.25
CA ILE A 607 19.04 19.86 -11.35
C ILE A 607 18.16 20.90 -10.60
N GLY A 608 16.90 20.92 -10.92
CA GLY A 608 15.87 21.68 -10.22
C GLY A 608 15.36 22.88 -11.01
N GLY A 609 14.23 22.74 -11.69
CA GLY A 609 13.53 23.73 -12.50
C GLY A 609 14.48 24.37 -13.51
N THR A 610 14.44 23.93 -14.76
CA THR A 610 15.33 24.43 -15.83
C THR A 610 15.32 25.95 -15.82
N VAL A 611 16.42 26.60 -15.42
CA VAL A 611 16.58 28.04 -15.57
C VAL A 611 16.91 28.28 -17.04
N PHE A 612 15.88 28.58 -17.80
CA PHE A 612 16.04 28.92 -19.22
C PHE A 612 16.77 30.25 -19.36
N SER A 613 17.77 30.30 -20.23
CA SER A 613 18.50 31.56 -20.52
C SER A 613 17.64 32.58 -21.28
N ARG A 614 16.60 32.13 -21.94
CA ARG A 614 15.58 32.91 -22.64
C ARG A 614 14.18 32.43 -22.32
N LYS A 615 13.19 33.27 -22.43
CA LYS A 615 11.78 32.95 -22.24
C LYS A 615 11.03 33.10 -23.55
N ALA A 616 10.03 32.26 -23.80
CA ALA A 616 9.18 32.37 -24.97
C ALA A 616 8.47 33.72 -25.05
N SER A 617 8.10 34.27 -23.88
CA SER A 617 7.53 35.63 -23.75
C SER A 617 8.46 36.79 -24.20
N ALA A 618 9.76 36.51 -24.40
CA ALA A 618 10.72 37.50 -24.91
C ALA A 618 10.79 37.63 -26.43
N GLY A 619 9.92 36.93 -27.18
CA GLY A 619 9.90 36.95 -28.65
C GLY A 619 11.05 36.13 -29.24
N VAL A 620 10.87 34.85 -29.32
CA VAL A 620 11.92 33.88 -29.70
C VAL A 620 11.76 33.29 -31.09
N PHE A 621 10.68 33.66 -31.80
CA PHE A 621 10.37 33.21 -33.17
C PHE A 621 9.96 34.44 -34.02
N SER A 622 10.11 34.37 -35.34
CA SER A 622 9.68 35.46 -36.22
C SER A 622 8.22 35.27 -36.67
N ALA A 623 7.52 36.40 -36.91
CA ALA A 623 6.14 36.36 -37.45
C ALA A 623 6.05 35.69 -38.82
N GLU A 624 7.12 35.75 -39.65
CA GLU A 624 7.21 35.01 -40.90
C GLU A 624 7.21 33.50 -40.66
N GLN A 625 7.98 33.02 -39.67
CA GLN A 625 8.06 31.61 -39.32
C GLN A 625 6.71 31.11 -38.79
N ALA A 626 6.01 31.86 -37.96
CA ALA A 626 4.67 31.51 -37.46
C ALA A 626 3.64 31.40 -38.60
N ARG A 627 3.68 32.30 -39.59
CA ARG A 627 2.82 32.20 -40.80
C ARG A 627 3.10 30.95 -41.63
N MET A 628 4.38 30.57 -41.78
CA MET A 628 4.72 29.29 -42.42
C MET A 628 4.19 28.10 -41.60
N GLY A 629 4.21 28.20 -40.27
CA GLY A 629 3.64 27.22 -39.35
C GLY A 629 2.13 27.10 -39.48
N GLU A 630 1.40 28.20 -39.60
CA GLU A 630 -0.04 28.20 -39.88
C GLU A 630 -0.36 27.40 -41.15
N ALA A 631 0.37 27.67 -42.23
CA ALA A 631 0.17 26.94 -43.47
C ALA A 631 0.48 25.44 -43.36
N ALA A 632 1.50 25.05 -42.57
CA ALA A 632 1.84 23.68 -42.29
C ALA A 632 0.77 23.02 -41.38
N TYR A 633 0.30 23.71 -40.35
CA TYR A 633 -0.76 23.27 -39.46
C TYR A 633 -2.06 22.92 -40.18
N ARG A 634 -2.52 23.83 -41.06
CA ARG A 634 -3.74 23.62 -41.86
C ARG A 634 -3.66 22.36 -42.73
N ARG A 635 -2.47 22.02 -43.21
CA ARG A 635 -2.27 20.82 -44.09
C ARG A 635 -2.11 19.51 -43.30
N ALA A 636 -1.39 19.51 -42.17
CA ALA A 636 -0.94 18.30 -41.50
C ALA A 636 -1.60 18.05 -40.14
N CYS A 637 -2.15 19.08 -39.47
CA CYS A 637 -2.58 19.01 -38.09
C CYS A 637 -4.08 19.27 -37.89
N ALA A 638 -4.65 20.19 -38.70
CA ALA A 638 -6.01 20.71 -38.53
C ALA A 638 -7.10 19.62 -38.63
N ALA A 639 -6.85 18.57 -39.39
CA ALA A 639 -7.80 17.45 -39.52
C ALA A 639 -8.11 16.76 -38.16
N CYS A 640 -7.13 16.72 -37.27
CA CYS A 640 -7.28 16.10 -35.93
C CYS A 640 -7.47 17.16 -34.82
N HIS A 641 -6.72 18.28 -34.88
CA HIS A 641 -6.70 19.28 -33.83
C HIS A 641 -7.66 20.48 -34.07
N GLY A 642 -8.45 20.42 -35.16
CA GLY A 642 -9.38 21.50 -35.55
C GLY A 642 -8.68 22.70 -36.22
N VAL A 643 -9.39 23.41 -37.10
CA VAL A 643 -8.84 24.59 -37.79
C VAL A 643 -8.63 25.80 -36.87
N ASP A 644 -9.35 25.79 -35.76
CA ASP A 644 -9.37 26.82 -34.71
C ASP A 644 -8.90 26.26 -33.35
N PHE A 645 -8.14 25.13 -33.39
CA PHE A 645 -7.60 24.44 -32.21
C PHE A 645 -8.65 23.82 -31.28
N GLN A 646 -9.91 23.71 -31.73
CA GLN A 646 -10.95 22.95 -31.06
C GLN A 646 -10.98 21.55 -31.68
N PRO A 647 -10.45 20.53 -30.97
CA PRO A 647 -10.25 19.22 -31.55
C PRO A 647 -11.58 18.46 -31.80
N ALA A 648 -11.62 17.64 -32.82
CA ALA A 648 -12.57 16.54 -32.90
C ALA A 648 -12.25 15.51 -31.81
N ALA A 649 -13.25 14.69 -31.39
CA ALA A 649 -13.15 13.77 -30.26
C ALA A 649 -11.83 12.98 -30.23
N GLY A 650 -11.08 13.10 -29.15
CA GLY A 650 -9.89 12.31 -28.83
C GLY A 650 -8.54 12.99 -29.03
N SER A 651 -8.45 14.14 -29.71
CA SER A 651 -7.20 14.88 -29.84
C SER A 651 -7.09 15.98 -28.78
N PRO A 652 -5.90 16.28 -28.23
CA PRO A 652 -5.74 17.38 -27.28
C PRO A 652 -5.88 18.74 -27.98
N THR A 653 -6.43 19.73 -27.29
CA THR A 653 -6.38 21.13 -27.75
C THR A 653 -4.95 21.67 -27.66
N LEU A 654 -4.52 22.40 -28.70
CA LEU A 654 -3.18 22.98 -28.76
C LEU A 654 -3.19 24.48 -28.42
N LYS A 655 -4.24 24.98 -27.77
CA LYS A 655 -4.41 26.39 -27.40
C LYS A 655 -4.91 26.57 -25.98
N GLY A 656 -4.49 27.67 -25.34
CA GLY A 656 -4.97 28.11 -24.02
C GLY A 656 -4.45 27.29 -22.86
N GLY A 657 -5.26 27.21 -21.77
CA GLY A 657 -4.83 26.61 -20.51
C GLY A 657 -4.36 25.16 -20.63
N ALA A 658 -4.98 24.34 -21.50
CA ALA A 658 -4.58 22.97 -21.71
C ALA A 658 -3.18 22.85 -22.36
N PHE A 659 -2.86 23.71 -23.32
CA PHE A 659 -1.52 23.78 -23.88
C PHE A 659 -0.49 24.19 -22.82
N LEU A 660 -0.77 25.27 -22.09
CA LEU A 660 0.13 25.77 -21.06
C LEU A 660 0.31 24.81 -19.90
N THR A 661 -0.71 24.05 -19.53
CA THR A 661 -0.58 23.00 -18.50
C THR A 661 0.45 21.92 -18.89
N ASN A 662 0.53 21.59 -20.18
CA ASN A 662 1.45 20.55 -20.66
C ASN A 662 2.86 21.10 -20.92
N TRP A 663 3.01 22.39 -21.28
CA TRP A 663 4.27 22.91 -21.80
C TRP A 663 4.90 23.99 -20.96
N ARG A 664 4.17 24.67 -20.05
CA ARG A 664 4.77 25.66 -19.14
C ARG A 664 5.83 25.02 -18.27
N GLY A 665 7.00 25.67 -18.20
CA GLY A 665 8.17 25.18 -17.46
C GLY A 665 9.01 24.13 -18.21
N ARG A 666 8.65 23.80 -19.46
CA ARG A 666 9.47 23.01 -20.40
C ARG A 666 10.17 23.93 -21.40
N SER A 667 11.12 23.38 -22.16
CA SER A 667 11.78 24.10 -23.21
C SER A 667 11.00 24.09 -24.53
N VAL A 668 11.27 25.10 -25.38
CA VAL A 668 10.84 25.08 -26.79
C VAL A 668 11.46 23.89 -27.52
N GLY A 669 12.65 23.46 -27.10
CA GLY A 669 13.29 22.22 -27.59
C GLY A 669 12.50 20.95 -27.30
N ASP A 670 11.92 20.85 -26.09
CA ASP A 670 11.05 19.70 -25.73
C ASP A 670 9.78 19.67 -26.58
N LEU A 671 9.17 20.85 -26.80
CA LEU A 671 7.98 20.97 -27.67
C LEU A 671 8.30 20.60 -29.10
N PHE A 672 9.45 21.04 -29.62
CA PHE A 672 9.92 20.70 -30.96
C PHE A 672 10.19 19.20 -31.11
N ALA A 673 10.98 18.61 -30.22
CA ALA A 673 11.32 17.20 -30.24
C ALA A 673 10.07 16.33 -30.17
N TRP A 674 9.18 16.62 -29.22
CA TRP A 674 7.94 15.86 -29.05
C TRP A 674 7.04 15.94 -30.29
N THR A 675 6.86 17.16 -30.84
CA THR A 675 6.04 17.36 -32.06
C THR A 675 6.63 16.61 -33.26
N ARG A 676 7.94 16.66 -33.42
CA ARG A 676 8.65 15.98 -34.50
C ARG A 676 8.54 14.45 -34.40
N GLU A 677 8.70 13.89 -33.20
CA GLU A 677 8.70 12.43 -32.98
C GLU A 677 7.28 11.82 -33.04
N ASN A 678 6.26 12.56 -32.63
CA ASN A 678 4.93 11.99 -32.44
C ASN A 678 3.88 12.47 -33.44
N MET A 679 4.16 13.55 -34.21
CA MET A 679 3.18 14.16 -35.13
C MET A 679 3.68 14.24 -36.57
N PRO A 680 2.78 14.06 -37.57
CA PRO A 680 1.41 13.57 -37.45
C PRO A 680 1.35 12.14 -36.90
N VAL A 681 0.28 11.78 -36.20
CA VAL A 681 0.14 10.45 -35.56
C VAL A 681 0.40 9.34 -36.57
N GLY A 682 1.33 8.42 -36.22
CA GLY A 682 1.76 7.31 -37.09
C GLY A 682 2.71 7.73 -38.22
N GLN A 683 3.06 9.02 -38.33
CA GLN A 683 3.96 9.57 -39.34
C GLN A 683 4.97 10.58 -38.74
N GLY A 684 5.39 10.35 -37.50
CA GLY A 684 6.42 11.17 -36.86
C GLY A 684 7.68 11.27 -37.71
N GLY A 685 8.30 12.45 -37.77
CA GLY A 685 9.48 12.73 -38.59
C GLY A 685 9.22 12.86 -40.09
N SER A 686 7.96 12.83 -40.55
CA SER A 686 7.63 12.89 -42.01
C SER A 686 7.74 14.29 -42.61
N LEU A 687 7.78 15.36 -41.77
CA LEU A 687 7.97 16.74 -42.24
C LEU A 687 9.44 17.13 -42.08
N PRO A 688 9.92 18.07 -42.93
CA PRO A 688 11.23 18.70 -42.71
C PRO A 688 11.31 19.41 -41.34
N ASP A 689 12.47 19.45 -40.72
CA ASP A 689 12.69 20.14 -39.42
C ASP A 689 12.29 21.60 -39.45
N THR A 690 12.52 22.31 -40.60
CA THR A 690 12.07 23.67 -40.79
C THR A 690 10.55 23.83 -40.71
N GLN A 691 9.77 22.83 -41.10
CA GLN A 691 8.31 22.85 -40.96
C GLN A 691 7.89 22.56 -39.53
N TYR A 692 8.59 21.65 -38.80
CA TYR A 692 8.34 21.42 -37.37
C TYR A 692 8.66 22.66 -36.54
N LEU A 693 9.77 23.37 -36.83
CA LEU A 693 10.08 24.67 -36.19
C LEU A 693 9.02 25.72 -36.46
N ALA A 694 8.53 25.81 -37.69
CA ALA A 694 7.45 26.70 -38.03
C ALA A 694 6.14 26.37 -37.32
N LEU A 695 5.81 25.09 -37.18
CA LEU A 695 4.66 24.61 -36.40
C LEU A 695 4.78 24.99 -34.92
N VAL A 696 5.97 24.86 -34.32
CA VAL A 696 6.24 25.30 -32.95
C VAL A 696 6.07 26.79 -32.80
N ALA A 697 6.61 27.59 -33.73
CA ALA A 697 6.43 29.07 -33.75
C ALA A 697 4.93 29.44 -33.82
N TYR A 698 4.15 28.78 -34.64
CA TYR A 698 2.70 29.01 -34.74
C TYR A 698 1.96 28.56 -33.46
N MET A 699 2.33 27.44 -32.86
CA MET A 699 1.75 27.04 -31.58
C MET A 699 2.06 28.03 -30.44
N LEU A 700 3.24 28.63 -30.43
CA LEU A 700 3.57 29.72 -29.50
C LEU A 700 2.74 30.96 -29.78
N GLU A 701 2.63 31.39 -31.04
CA GLU A 701 1.85 32.60 -31.43
C GLU A 701 0.37 32.47 -31.03
N VAL A 702 -0.28 31.32 -31.28
CA VAL A 702 -1.70 31.12 -30.94
C VAL A 702 -1.95 30.98 -29.43
N ASN A 703 -0.90 30.83 -28.66
CA ASN A 703 -0.89 30.85 -27.18
C ASN A 703 -0.38 32.18 -26.60
N ASP A 704 -0.49 33.29 -27.40
CA ASP A 704 -0.23 34.67 -27.01
C ASP A 704 1.25 34.99 -26.69
N PHE A 705 2.21 34.16 -27.14
CA PHE A 705 3.62 34.50 -27.07
C PHE A 705 3.97 35.47 -28.21
N PRO A 706 4.72 36.56 -27.94
CA PRO A 706 5.02 37.57 -28.96
C PRO A 706 6.06 37.03 -29.96
N ALA A 707 5.90 37.44 -31.23
CA ALA A 707 6.94 37.27 -32.23
C ALA A 707 8.11 38.25 -31.97
N GLY A 708 9.32 37.75 -32.23
CA GLY A 708 10.56 38.54 -32.23
C GLY A 708 11.06 38.79 -33.64
N GLU A 709 12.33 39.22 -33.76
CA GLU A 709 12.98 39.53 -35.03
C GLU A 709 13.57 38.27 -35.71
N GLU A 710 14.10 37.32 -34.91
CA GLU A 710 14.81 36.13 -35.37
C GLU A 710 13.91 34.88 -35.36
N PRO A 711 14.02 34.01 -36.37
CA PRO A 711 13.32 32.72 -36.37
C PRO A 711 13.94 31.76 -35.34
N LEU A 712 13.16 30.74 -34.89
CA LEU A 712 13.69 29.59 -34.19
C LEU A 712 14.68 28.83 -35.10
N ASP A 713 15.87 28.56 -34.59
CA ASP A 713 16.91 27.81 -35.28
C ASP A 713 16.86 26.33 -34.87
N ASN A 714 17.31 25.43 -35.75
CA ASN A 714 17.39 23.97 -35.52
C ASN A 714 18.66 23.63 -34.70
N ASP A 715 19.01 24.42 -33.70
CA ASP A 715 20.07 24.12 -32.76
C ASP A 715 19.40 23.66 -31.45
N GLY A 716 19.60 22.37 -31.12
CA GLY A 716 19.00 21.76 -29.94
C GLY A 716 19.44 22.42 -28.62
N ALA A 717 20.66 22.99 -28.56
CA ALA A 717 21.13 23.69 -27.38
C ALA A 717 20.44 25.05 -27.24
N ILE A 718 20.21 25.74 -28.34
CA ILE A 718 19.47 27.02 -28.37
C ILE A 718 18.01 26.81 -28.02
N LEU A 719 17.34 25.82 -28.65
CA LEU A 719 15.95 25.51 -28.39
C LEU A 719 15.73 25.02 -26.96
N GLY A 720 16.65 24.20 -26.43
CA GLY A 720 16.64 23.71 -25.04
C GLY A 720 16.83 24.81 -23.98
N ALA A 721 17.43 25.92 -24.37
CA ALA A 721 17.67 27.07 -23.51
C ALA A 721 16.50 28.09 -23.44
N ILE A 722 15.43 27.88 -24.24
CA ILE A 722 14.24 28.72 -24.28
C ILE A 722 13.11 28.08 -23.46
N GLY A 723 12.71 28.68 -22.36
CA GLY A 723 11.59 28.21 -21.53
C GLY A 723 10.24 28.73 -21.99
N ILE A 724 9.22 27.88 -21.99
CA ILE A 724 7.81 28.25 -22.17
C ILE A 724 7.28 28.67 -20.78
N ASP A 725 6.98 29.96 -20.58
CA ASP A 725 6.66 30.61 -19.30
C ASP A 725 5.17 31.01 -19.10
#